data_6a7ba6ef0c6583d81e5b2295e0e82207
#
_entry.id   6a7ba6ef0c6583d81e5b2295e0e82207
#
_cell.length_a   1.000
_cell.length_b   1.000
_cell.length_c   1.000
_cell.angle_alpha   90.00
_cell.angle_beta   90.00
_cell.angle_gamma   90.00
#
_symmetry.space_group_name_H-M   'P 1'
#
loop_
_entity.id
_entity.type
_entity.pdbx_description
1 polymer ?
#
loop_
_entity_poly.entity_id
_entity_poly.type
_entity_poly.pdbx_seq_one_letter_code
_entity_poly.pdbx_strand_id
1 'polypeptide(L)'
;MKQENLFGTENEKKDSGPVECLGMTFESDEARRTHFTDLLRDKLKDPEFRAIEGFPIGTDEAILDLSDPPYYTACPNPWLNDFIALWESRKINHEINYHREPFAADVSEGKGDPIYNAHSYHTKVPHKAIMRYFLHYTQPGDVVLDGFSGSGMAGIAAQMCANKKEVIELGYTVDQDNVTILENGQEISKLGERHCILNDLSPAANNIAYGNNQDVDAQEFYDLSQTILSTVENEFSWMFKTLDPETGDIVDAKYYVWSEVLQCNSCGEELVFADNALSEDYKKVSDEFECTACSSKVNKKALAPVYENIYDSYSNSVIERPKRVVSLVCFSRKRRNILKKPDDYDLEVIRKSQGLDKPKNFPSNKIPDMQMMRVGRMKPSKITQMNHFYCDKTIHVLARLWELCNGVSDFKMREMLCYWLDSHFVNLSLRNRFRPGVSFPYNPMAGVFYLPMMCSEANPFVAYKNKSDRIVKALNSIDKKNSDVLISCGSASSLGVMDNSIDYIFTDPPFGENIYYSDLNFFIESWRQVFTNTEPEAIIDRVKSKDLVSYMKLMSESFKEYYRVLKPGRWITVEFSNTKSAVWNGIQTALSGAGFIVSNVSMLDKVTNTFQAVNSATAVKQDLVISAYKPSDDFSNKFKRDTDEEGIWDFVSNHLNYLPLVKVDGDEIVPISERDPRILFDQVVALSLIHI
;
A
#
# COMPACT_ATOMS: atom_id res chain seq x y z
N MET A 1 -19.37 -26.82 24.15
CA MET A 1 -20.58 -26.44 23.40
C MET A 1 -20.25 -26.64 21.92
N LYS A 2 -21.08 -27.40 21.19
CA LYS A 2 -20.85 -27.69 19.76
C LYS A 2 -20.85 -26.36 18.99
N GLN A 3 -19.81 -26.14 18.19
CA GLN A 3 -19.80 -25.09 17.14
C GLN A 3 -21.01 -25.35 16.22
N GLU A 4 -22.07 -24.57 16.39
CA GLU A 4 -23.08 -24.46 15.34
C GLU A 4 -22.41 -23.74 14.16
N ASN A 5 -22.34 -24.44 13.02
CA ASN A 5 -21.91 -23.86 11.77
C ASN A 5 -22.84 -22.67 11.46
N LEU A 6 -22.36 -21.46 11.65
CA LEU A 6 -23.06 -20.21 11.28
C LEU A 6 -23.32 -20.12 9.78
N PHE A 7 -22.57 -20.85 8.99
CA PHE A 7 -22.74 -21.00 7.55
C PHE A 7 -23.46 -22.34 7.36
N GLY A 8 -24.77 -22.28 7.09
CA GLY A 8 -25.61 -23.47 6.93
C GLY A 8 -24.92 -24.51 6.03
N THR A 9 -24.97 -25.75 6.46
CA THR A 9 -24.64 -26.91 5.66
C THR A 9 -25.53 -26.92 4.45
N GLU A 10 -24.95 -26.74 3.26
CA GLU A 10 -25.54 -26.61 1.94
C GLU A 10 -25.62 -25.15 1.42
N ASN A 11 -24.51 -24.41 1.43
CA ASN A 11 -24.23 -23.60 0.26
C ASN A 11 -23.90 -24.61 -0.85
N GLU A 12 -24.81 -24.83 -1.77
CA GLU A 12 -24.49 -25.44 -3.04
C GLU A 12 -23.21 -24.75 -3.50
N LYS A 13 -22.08 -25.51 -3.54
CA LYS A 13 -20.84 -25.03 -4.13
C LYS A 13 -21.28 -24.49 -5.48
N LYS A 14 -21.19 -23.17 -5.69
CA LYS A 14 -21.23 -22.61 -7.05
C LYS A 14 -20.03 -23.25 -7.74
N ASP A 15 -20.31 -24.35 -8.42
CA ASP A 15 -19.32 -25.03 -9.23
C ASP A 15 -18.98 -24.01 -10.33
N SER A 16 -17.82 -23.38 -10.21
CA SER A 16 -17.35 -22.37 -11.16
C SER A 16 -17.12 -22.97 -12.56
N GLY A 17 -17.43 -24.26 -12.71
CA GLY A 17 -17.13 -25.02 -13.91
C GLY A 17 -15.63 -25.24 -14.12
N PRO A 18 -15.27 -25.97 -15.19
CA PRO A 18 -13.87 -26.23 -15.49
C PRO A 18 -13.09 -24.94 -15.76
N VAL A 19 -11.90 -24.84 -15.16
CA VAL A 19 -10.97 -23.72 -15.38
C VAL A 19 -9.68 -24.19 -16.03
N GLU A 20 -9.17 -23.41 -16.97
CA GLU A 20 -7.87 -23.65 -17.59
C GLU A 20 -6.79 -22.79 -16.93
N CYS A 21 -5.65 -23.41 -16.60
CA CYS A 21 -4.49 -22.73 -16.07
C CYS A 21 -3.20 -23.39 -16.55
N LEU A 22 -2.31 -22.63 -17.18
CA LEU A 22 -1.01 -23.10 -17.71
C LEU A 22 -1.14 -24.36 -18.59
N GLY A 23 -2.18 -24.40 -19.45
CA GLY A 23 -2.42 -25.53 -20.37
C GLY A 23 -3.04 -26.78 -19.72
N MET A 24 -3.38 -26.72 -18.44
CA MET A 24 -4.08 -27.79 -17.70
C MET A 24 -5.54 -27.38 -17.48
N THR A 25 -6.45 -28.36 -17.52
CA THR A 25 -7.87 -28.17 -17.20
C THR A 25 -8.18 -28.77 -15.83
N PHE A 26 -8.79 -28.00 -14.97
CA PHE A 26 -9.22 -28.40 -13.63
C PHE A 26 -10.76 -28.39 -13.53
N GLU A 27 -11.30 -29.27 -12.71
CA GLU A 27 -12.76 -29.37 -12.51
C GLU A 27 -13.34 -28.09 -11.87
N SER A 28 -12.55 -27.38 -11.06
CA SER A 28 -12.93 -26.13 -10.40
C SER A 28 -11.70 -25.26 -10.08
N ASP A 29 -11.92 -24.00 -9.72
CA ASP A 29 -10.85 -23.11 -9.26
C ASP A 29 -10.23 -23.60 -7.93
N GLU A 30 -11.02 -24.23 -7.05
CA GLU A 30 -10.50 -24.88 -5.83
C GLU A 30 -9.55 -26.04 -6.16
N ALA A 31 -9.88 -26.87 -7.18
CA ALA A 31 -9.01 -27.94 -7.64
C ALA A 31 -7.69 -27.40 -8.23
N ARG A 32 -7.76 -26.32 -9.03
CA ARG A 32 -6.56 -25.61 -9.53
C ARG A 32 -5.70 -25.14 -8.35
N ARG A 33 -6.30 -24.41 -7.38
CA ARG A 33 -5.58 -23.88 -6.22
C ARG A 33 -4.93 -25.00 -5.40
N THR A 34 -5.65 -26.07 -5.14
CA THR A 34 -5.14 -27.23 -4.39
C THR A 34 -3.91 -27.82 -5.07
N HIS A 35 -3.99 -28.07 -6.38
CA HIS A 35 -2.88 -28.61 -7.17
C HIS A 35 -1.62 -27.73 -7.06
N PHE A 36 -1.74 -26.44 -7.32
CA PHE A 36 -0.59 -25.54 -7.28
C PHE A 36 -0.10 -25.26 -5.85
N THR A 37 -0.97 -25.34 -4.84
CA THR A 37 -0.57 -25.26 -3.43
C THR A 37 0.30 -26.44 -3.03
N ASP A 38 0.00 -27.65 -3.50
CA ASP A 38 0.82 -28.83 -3.24
C ASP A 38 2.19 -28.72 -3.92
N LEU A 39 2.24 -28.21 -5.16
CA LEU A 39 3.50 -27.91 -5.84
C LEU A 39 4.32 -26.84 -5.11
N LEU A 40 3.67 -25.78 -4.63
CA LEU A 40 4.34 -24.73 -3.84
C LEU A 40 4.89 -25.31 -2.52
N ARG A 41 4.10 -26.16 -1.85
CA ARG A 41 4.55 -26.85 -0.62
C ARG A 41 5.81 -27.70 -0.85
N ASP A 42 5.92 -28.34 -1.99
CA ASP A 42 7.13 -29.09 -2.33
C ASP A 42 8.30 -28.14 -2.66
N LYS A 43 8.03 -27.01 -3.34
CA LYS A 43 9.02 -25.98 -3.63
C LYS A 43 9.58 -25.33 -2.35
N LEU A 44 8.74 -25.13 -1.34
CA LEU A 44 9.16 -24.58 -0.03
C LEU A 44 10.15 -25.47 0.73
N LYS A 45 10.29 -26.75 0.36
CA LYS A 45 11.31 -27.65 0.94
C LYS A 45 12.69 -27.47 0.30
N ASP A 46 12.78 -26.77 -0.84
CA ASP A 46 14.02 -26.54 -1.56
C ASP A 46 14.82 -25.39 -0.89
N PRO A 47 16.04 -25.65 -0.37
CA PRO A 47 16.85 -24.62 0.26
C PRO A 47 17.27 -23.50 -0.71
N GLU A 48 17.46 -23.80 -2.01
CA GLU A 48 17.83 -22.80 -3.01
C GLU A 48 16.68 -21.84 -3.26
N PHE A 49 15.44 -22.33 -3.31
CA PHE A 49 14.26 -21.50 -3.42
C PHE A 49 14.08 -20.55 -2.22
N ARG A 50 14.38 -21.05 -1.01
CA ARG A 50 14.32 -20.22 0.20
C ARG A 50 15.46 -19.21 0.32
N ALA A 51 16.55 -19.44 -0.38
CA ALA A 51 17.71 -18.53 -0.41
C ALA A 51 17.52 -17.37 -1.39
N ILE A 52 16.43 -17.34 -2.16
CA ILE A 52 16.11 -16.21 -3.04
C ILE A 52 16.03 -14.93 -2.20
N GLU A 53 16.66 -13.87 -2.68
CA GLU A 53 16.74 -12.60 -1.97
C GLU A 53 15.34 -12.01 -1.72
N GLY A 54 15.11 -11.59 -0.48
CA GLY A 54 13.81 -11.06 -0.08
C GLY A 54 12.75 -12.11 0.25
N PHE A 55 13.13 -13.39 0.34
CA PHE A 55 12.20 -14.43 0.78
C PHE A 55 11.58 -14.05 2.14
N PRO A 56 10.24 -14.04 2.29
CA PRO A 56 9.56 -13.56 3.49
C PRO A 56 9.81 -14.45 4.72
N ILE A 57 9.59 -13.88 5.89
CA ILE A 57 9.76 -14.56 7.17
C ILE A 57 8.39 -15.07 7.64
N GLY A 58 8.21 -16.38 7.66
CA GLY A 58 6.97 -17.03 8.08
C GLY A 58 7.10 -18.55 8.07
N THR A 59 6.11 -19.25 8.65
CA THR A 59 6.02 -20.70 8.50
C THR A 59 5.52 -21.07 7.10
N ASP A 60 5.78 -22.30 6.66
CA ASP A 60 5.30 -22.80 5.37
C ASP A 60 3.78 -22.71 5.30
N GLU A 61 3.10 -23.09 6.37
CA GLU A 61 1.65 -23.04 6.47
C GLU A 61 1.11 -21.60 6.30
N ALA A 62 1.74 -20.62 6.96
CA ALA A 62 1.32 -19.21 6.84
C ALA A 62 1.53 -18.68 5.41
N ILE A 63 2.64 -19.02 4.76
CA ILE A 63 2.91 -18.66 3.36
C ILE A 63 1.89 -19.30 2.43
N LEU A 64 1.60 -20.59 2.59
CA LEU A 64 0.64 -21.33 1.77
C LEU A 64 -0.79 -20.83 1.99
N ASP A 65 -1.16 -20.55 3.24
CA ASP A 65 -2.50 -20.05 3.59
C ASP A 65 -2.77 -18.66 2.99
N LEU A 66 -1.73 -17.83 2.87
CA LEU A 66 -1.82 -16.50 2.27
C LEU A 66 -1.73 -16.51 0.74
N SER A 67 -1.43 -17.65 0.11
CA SER A 67 -1.18 -17.77 -1.33
C SER A 67 -2.37 -18.30 -2.11
N ASP A 68 -2.57 -17.80 -3.34
CA ASP A 68 -3.47 -18.33 -4.39
C ASP A 68 -2.65 -18.74 -5.63
N PRO A 69 -1.80 -19.79 -5.52
CA PRO A 69 -0.93 -20.16 -6.62
C PRO A 69 -1.72 -20.73 -7.81
N PRO A 70 -1.27 -20.48 -9.04
CA PRO A 70 -0.03 -19.83 -9.44
C PRO A 70 -0.14 -18.30 -9.62
N TYR A 71 -1.32 -17.70 -9.39
CA TYR A 71 -1.56 -16.27 -9.62
C TYR A 71 -0.93 -15.35 -8.56
N TYR A 72 -1.03 -15.76 -7.31
CA TYR A 72 -0.44 -15.04 -6.19
C TYR A 72 0.31 -15.99 -5.26
N THR A 73 1.56 -15.66 -4.92
CA THR A 73 2.31 -16.34 -3.88
C THR A 73 2.87 -15.34 -2.87
N ALA A 74 2.71 -15.65 -1.58
CA ALA A 74 3.30 -14.86 -0.50
C ALA A 74 4.79 -15.18 -0.30
N CYS A 75 5.47 -15.56 -1.37
CA CYS A 75 6.90 -15.78 -1.54
C CYS A 75 7.23 -15.56 -3.02
N PRO A 76 8.48 -15.66 -3.49
CA PRO A 76 8.80 -15.59 -4.91
C PRO A 76 7.93 -16.55 -5.73
N ASN A 77 7.31 -16.05 -6.79
CA ASN A 77 6.37 -16.84 -7.58
C ASN A 77 7.11 -17.70 -8.62
N PRO A 78 7.10 -19.04 -8.50
CA PRO A 78 7.88 -19.91 -9.38
C PRO A 78 7.28 -20.09 -10.79
N TRP A 79 6.05 -19.59 -11.05
CA TRP A 79 5.34 -19.79 -12.33
C TRP A 79 5.35 -18.56 -13.25
N LEU A 80 6.06 -17.48 -12.89
CA LEU A 80 6.09 -16.25 -13.70
C LEU A 80 6.50 -16.52 -15.16
N ASN A 81 7.53 -17.33 -15.34
CA ASN A 81 8.07 -17.64 -16.68
C ASN A 81 7.13 -18.52 -17.50
N ASP A 82 6.37 -19.41 -16.87
CA ASP A 82 5.38 -20.24 -17.56
C ASP A 82 4.23 -19.37 -18.11
N PHE A 83 3.78 -18.38 -17.34
CA PHE A 83 2.78 -17.43 -17.81
C PHE A 83 3.33 -16.52 -18.91
N ILE A 84 4.54 -15.99 -18.75
CA ILE A 84 5.18 -15.16 -19.79
C ILE A 84 5.25 -15.94 -21.11
N ALA A 85 5.71 -17.19 -21.07
CA ALA A 85 5.78 -18.04 -22.26
C ALA A 85 4.39 -18.27 -22.88
N LEU A 86 3.37 -18.50 -22.05
CA LEU A 86 1.99 -18.64 -22.49
C LEU A 86 1.47 -17.38 -23.16
N TRP A 87 1.66 -16.21 -22.54
CA TRP A 87 1.22 -14.92 -23.05
C TRP A 87 1.93 -14.57 -24.37
N GLU A 88 3.25 -14.75 -24.44
CA GLU A 88 4.02 -14.52 -25.67
C GLU A 88 3.54 -15.42 -26.81
N SER A 89 3.17 -16.69 -26.52
CA SER A 89 2.65 -17.61 -27.53
C SER A 89 1.28 -17.20 -28.10
N ARG A 90 0.51 -16.40 -27.35
CA ARG A 90 -0.82 -15.91 -27.72
C ARG A 90 -0.80 -14.55 -28.41
N LYS A 91 0.34 -13.85 -28.39
CA LYS A 91 0.48 -12.56 -29.07
C LYS A 91 0.26 -12.72 -30.57
N ILE A 92 -0.71 -11.98 -31.08
CA ILE A 92 -0.95 -11.88 -32.52
C ILE A 92 0.13 -10.94 -33.06
N ASN A 93 1.04 -11.45 -33.87
CA ASN A 93 2.19 -10.78 -34.53
C ASN A 93 2.20 -9.27 -34.37
N HIS A 94 3.02 -8.77 -33.45
CA HIS A 94 3.06 -7.33 -33.15
C HIS A 94 4.39 -6.73 -33.55
N GLU A 95 4.25 -5.61 -34.25
CA GLU A 95 5.22 -4.57 -34.55
C GLU A 95 6.65 -5.05 -34.82
N ILE A 96 6.94 -5.34 -36.07
CA ILE A 96 8.30 -5.49 -36.59
C ILE A 96 9.14 -4.21 -36.30
N ASN A 97 8.50 -3.06 -36.05
CA ASN A 97 9.13 -1.79 -35.77
C ASN A 97 8.47 -1.08 -34.56
N TYR A 98 8.71 -1.56 -33.32
CA TYR A 98 8.32 -0.81 -32.14
C TYR A 98 9.17 0.47 -32.02
N HIS A 99 8.52 1.62 -32.07
CA HIS A 99 9.12 2.93 -31.82
C HIS A 99 8.12 3.80 -31.05
N ARG A 100 8.54 4.39 -29.95
CA ARG A 100 7.77 5.36 -29.17
C ARG A 100 8.67 6.52 -28.76
N GLU A 101 8.12 7.72 -28.79
CA GLU A 101 8.73 8.89 -28.15
C GLU A 101 8.49 8.85 -26.65
N PRO A 102 9.29 9.56 -25.82
CA PRO A 102 9.02 9.65 -24.39
C PRO A 102 7.67 10.32 -24.14
N PHE A 103 6.92 9.80 -23.17
CA PHE A 103 5.70 10.47 -22.72
C PHE A 103 6.07 11.76 -21.99
N ALA A 104 5.86 12.89 -22.63
CA ALA A 104 6.35 14.20 -22.18
C ALA A 104 5.27 15.07 -21.51
N ALA A 105 4.02 14.62 -21.50
CA ALA A 105 2.93 15.37 -20.88
C ALA A 105 2.98 15.28 -19.35
N ASP A 106 2.77 16.40 -18.68
CA ASP A 106 2.52 16.39 -17.24
C ASP A 106 1.16 15.74 -16.94
N VAL A 107 1.15 14.87 -15.95
CA VAL A 107 -0.05 14.12 -15.55
C VAL A 107 -0.61 14.71 -14.27
N SER A 108 -1.91 15.01 -14.26
CA SER A 108 -2.62 15.46 -13.06
C SER A 108 -3.85 14.57 -12.84
N GLU A 109 -3.83 13.77 -11.76
CA GLU A 109 -4.92 12.84 -11.43
C GLU A 109 -5.34 12.96 -9.96
N GLY A 110 -6.66 13.06 -9.75
CA GLY A 110 -7.24 13.17 -8.43
C GLY A 110 -7.30 11.85 -7.66
N LYS A 111 -7.31 11.93 -6.33
CA LYS A 111 -7.43 10.78 -5.40
C LYS A 111 -8.89 10.45 -5.03
N GLY A 112 -9.87 10.95 -5.79
CA GLY A 112 -11.31 10.76 -5.52
C GLY A 112 -11.90 9.44 -6.00
N ASP A 113 -11.14 8.66 -6.77
CA ASP A 113 -11.60 7.43 -7.40
C ASP A 113 -11.98 6.35 -6.36
N PRO A 114 -13.09 5.59 -6.55
CA PRO A 114 -13.49 4.51 -5.65
C PRO A 114 -12.44 3.43 -5.47
N ILE A 115 -11.76 3.01 -6.54
CA ILE A 115 -10.71 1.98 -6.51
C ILE A 115 -9.51 2.48 -5.70
N TYR A 116 -9.10 3.73 -5.94
CA TYR A 116 -8.03 4.34 -5.17
C TYR A 116 -8.34 4.39 -3.67
N ASN A 117 -9.62 4.58 -3.29
CA ASN A 117 -10.07 4.71 -1.91
C ASN A 117 -10.54 3.40 -1.26
N ALA A 118 -10.52 2.27 -1.98
CA ALA A 118 -10.94 0.98 -1.46
C ALA A 118 -10.10 0.54 -0.26
N HIS A 119 -8.80 0.65 -0.34
CA HIS A 119 -7.87 0.37 0.76
C HIS A 119 -6.84 1.49 0.89
N SER A 120 -6.34 1.75 2.09
CA SER A 120 -5.26 2.71 2.31
C SER A 120 -3.89 2.03 2.19
N TYR A 121 -2.93 2.70 1.54
CA TYR A 121 -1.52 2.33 1.54
C TYR A 121 -0.68 3.61 1.72
N HIS A 122 0.61 3.46 2.04
CA HIS A 122 1.43 4.60 2.46
C HIS A 122 1.71 5.58 1.32
N THR A 123 1.98 5.04 0.14
CA THR A 123 2.08 5.78 -1.11
C THR A 123 1.31 5.03 -2.19
N LYS A 124 0.65 5.75 -3.07
CA LYS A 124 -0.05 5.18 -4.21
C LYS A 124 0.00 6.12 -5.38
N VAL A 125 0.24 5.57 -6.56
CA VAL A 125 -0.01 6.25 -7.83
C VAL A 125 -1.45 5.95 -8.25
N PRO A 126 -2.26 6.94 -8.62
CA PRO A 126 -3.59 6.66 -9.17
C PRO A 126 -3.49 5.80 -10.43
N HIS A 127 -4.29 4.72 -10.52
CA HIS A 127 -4.27 3.83 -11.69
C HIS A 127 -4.53 4.57 -13.00
N LYS A 128 -5.36 5.61 -13.01
CA LYS A 128 -5.62 6.46 -14.18
C LYS A 128 -4.36 7.17 -14.69
N ALA A 129 -3.46 7.57 -13.79
CA ALA A 129 -2.15 8.10 -14.19
C ALA A 129 -1.30 7.02 -14.87
N ILE A 130 -1.25 5.82 -14.28
CA ILE A 130 -0.48 4.69 -14.83
C ILE A 130 -1.05 4.25 -16.18
N MET A 131 -2.38 4.25 -16.36
CA MET A 131 -3.03 3.92 -17.63
C MET A 131 -2.52 4.78 -18.80
N ARG A 132 -2.23 6.08 -18.58
CA ARG A 132 -1.69 6.96 -19.63
C ARG A 132 -0.35 6.44 -20.18
N TYR A 133 0.53 6.00 -19.28
CA TYR A 133 1.82 5.41 -19.66
C TYR A 133 1.62 4.05 -20.36
N PHE A 134 0.71 3.20 -19.85
CA PHE A 134 0.43 1.91 -20.48
C PHE A 134 -0.15 2.07 -21.89
N LEU A 135 -1.11 2.97 -22.07
CA LEU A 135 -1.68 3.24 -23.39
C LEU A 135 -0.64 3.83 -24.37
N HIS A 136 0.34 4.59 -23.87
CA HIS A 136 1.39 5.16 -24.71
C HIS A 136 2.46 4.14 -25.11
N TYR A 137 2.93 3.33 -24.16
CA TYR A 137 4.09 2.45 -24.37
C TYR A 137 3.74 1.02 -24.76
N THR A 138 2.50 0.59 -24.63
CA THR A 138 2.10 -0.81 -24.79
C THR A 138 0.89 -1.01 -25.69
N GLN A 139 0.74 -2.25 -26.15
CA GLN A 139 -0.44 -2.75 -26.87
C GLN A 139 -1.14 -3.85 -26.04
N PRO A 140 -2.41 -4.20 -26.37
CA PRO A 140 -3.08 -5.34 -25.75
C PRO A 140 -2.25 -6.63 -25.80
N GLY A 141 -2.17 -7.34 -24.67
CA GLY A 141 -1.38 -8.56 -24.55
C GLY A 141 0.11 -8.33 -24.25
N ASP A 142 0.60 -7.10 -24.21
CA ASP A 142 1.96 -6.81 -23.72
C ASP A 142 2.08 -7.08 -22.22
N VAL A 143 3.28 -7.53 -21.81
CA VAL A 143 3.59 -7.85 -20.43
C VAL A 143 4.22 -6.63 -19.75
N VAL A 144 3.58 -6.12 -18.71
CA VAL A 144 4.05 -5.00 -17.91
C VAL A 144 4.52 -5.48 -16.53
N LEU A 145 5.52 -4.81 -15.97
CA LEU A 145 6.10 -5.13 -14.67
C LEU A 145 6.09 -3.91 -13.75
N ASP A 146 5.71 -4.13 -12.50
CA ASP A 146 5.95 -3.22 -11.37
C ASP A 146 6.65 -3.98 -10.24
N GLY A 147 7.93 -3.69 -10.02
CA GLY A 147 8.75 -4.41 -9.04
C GLY A 147 8.71 -3.84 -7.62
N PHE A 148 8.05 -2.67 -7.43
CA PHE A 148 7.74 -2.05 -6.15
C PHE A 148 6.25 -1.73 -6.07
N SER A 149 5.42 -2.74 -6.33
CA SER A 149 4.00 -2.60 -6.68
C SER A 149 3.11 -2.04 -5.57
N GLY A 150 3.57 -2.06 -4.32
CA GLY A 150 2.79 -1.59 -3.19
C GLY A 150 1.38 -2.18 -3.16
N SER A 151 0.37 -1.35 -3.36
CA SER A 151 -1.04 -1.78 -3.38
C SER A 151 -1.53 -2.31 -4.73
N GLY A 152 -0.66 -2.49 -5.73
CA GLY A 152 -1.00 -3.12 -7.02
C GLY A 152 -1.80 -2.27 -7.98
N MET A 153 -1.65 -0.94 -7.95
CA MET A 153 -2.38 -0.05 -8.86
C MET A 153 -1.97 -0.21 -10.33
N ALA A 154 -0.75 -0.70 -10.60
CA ALA A 154 -0.30 -1.05 -11.95
C ALA A 154 -1.12 -2.23 -12.53
N GLY A 155 -1.48 -3.24 -11.71
CA GLY A 155 -2.36 -4.33 -12.14
C GLY A 155 -3.76 -3.83 -12.51
N ILE A 156 -4.34 -2.93 -11.71
CA ILE A 156 -5.62 -2.28 -12.03
C ILE A 156 -5.50 -1.49 -13.34
N ALA A 157 -4.44 -0.70 -13.52
CA ALA A 157 -4.23 0.08 -14.74
C ALA A 157 -4.14 -0.81 -15.99
N ALA A 158 -3.46 -1.97 -15.90
CA ALA A 158 -3.34 -2.93 -16.97
C ALA A 158 -4.70 -3.49 -17.42
N GLN A 159 -5.55 -3.85 -16.46
CA GLN A 159 -6.92 -4.31 -16.72
C GLN A 159 -7.81 -3.19 -17.29
N MET A 160 -7.74 -1.98 -16.70
CA MET A 160 -8.59 -0.85 -17.07
C MET A 160 -8.27 -0.25 -18.45
N CYS A 161 -7.13 -0.60 -19.04
CA CYS A 161 -6.85 -0.29 -20.46
C CYS A 161 -7.82 -0.96 -21.45
N ALA A 162 -8.60 -1.96 -21.01
CA ALA A 162 -9.70 -2.54 -21.78
C ALA A 162 -11.04 -1.81 -21.58
N ASN A 163 -11.16 -0.97 -20.55
CA ASN A 163 -12.40 -0.28 -20.23
C ASN A 163 -12.55 0.99 -21.05
N LYS A 164 -13.44 0.95 -22.06
CA LYS A 164 -13.71 2.07 -22.97
C LYS A 164 -14.10 3.36 -22.24
N LYS A 165 -14.91 3.25 -21.17
CA LYS A 165 -15.39 4.40 -20.40
C LYS A 165 -14.22 5.11 -19.71
N GLU A 166 -13.35 4.36 -19.05
CA GLU A 166 -12.17 4.89 -18.37
C GLU A 166 -11.20 5.56 -19.36
N VAL A 167 -10.97 4.94 -20.52
CA VAL A 167 -10.14 5.52 -21.58
C VAL A 167 -10.70 6.86 -22.09
N ILE A 168 -12.02 6.96 -22.25
CA ILE A 168 -12.68 8.23 -22.65
C ILE A 168 -12.58 9.27 -21.51
N GLU A 169 -12.73 8.88 -20.24
CA GLU A 169 -12.57 9.78 -19.09
C GLU A 169 -11.14 10.35 -18.98
N LEU A 170 -10.14 9.62 -19.48
CA LEU A 170 -8.76 10.13 -19.58
C LEU A 170 -8.59 11.20 -20.69
N GLY A 171 -9.60 11.46 -21.50
CA GLY A 171 -9.55 12.44 -22.59
C GLY A 171 -9.20 11.86 -23.95
N TYR A 172 -9.02 10.55 -24.07
CA TYR A 172 -8.78 9.87 -25.34
C TYR A 172 -10.11 9.63 -26.11
N THR A 173 -10.00 9.44 -27.41
CA THR A 173 -11.12 9.07 -28.28
C THR A 173 -11.00 7.60 -28.67
N VAL A 174 -12.10 6.87 -28.68
CA VAL A 174 -12.15 5.51 -29.22
C VAL A 174 -12.88 5.56 -30.56
N ASP A 175 -12.23 5.06 -31.61
CA ASP A 175 -12.75 5.12 -32.98
C ASP A 175 -14.01 4.27 -33.17
N GLN A 176 -14.61 4.35 -34.37
CA GLN A 176 -15.87 3.67 -34.75
C GLN A 176 -15.75 2.13 -34.72
N ASP A 177 -14.52 1.60 -34.84
CA ASP A 177 -14.24 0.17 -34.69
C ASP A 177 -14.39 -0.33 -33.24
N ASN A 178 -14.52 0.58 -32.26
CA ASN A 178 -14.56 0.33 -30.82
C ASN A 178 -13.29 -0.36 -30.26
N VAL A 179 -12.16 -0.27 -30.96
CA VAL A 179 -10.88 -0.88 -30.57
C VAL A 179 -9.75 0.15 -30.60
N THR A 180 -9.65 0.96 -31.64
CA THR A 180 -8.55 1.92 -31.83
C THR A 180 -8.69 3.12 -30.92
N ILE A 181 -7.64 3.44 -30.16
CA ILE A 181 -7.56 4.60 -29.26
C ILE A 181 -6.79 5.71 -29.95
N LEU A 182 -7.42 6.89 -30.02
CA LEU A 182 -6.88 8.07 -30.68
C LEU A 182 -6.58 9.19 -29.68
N GLU A 183 -5.44 9.85 -29.86
CA GLU A 183 -5.10 11.14 -29.23
C GLU A 183 -4.90 12.18 -30.32
N ASN A 184 -5.63 13.28 -30.28
CA ASN A 184 -5.61 14.32 -31.30
C ASN A 184 -5.81 13.78 -32.76
N GLY A 185 -6.57 12.72 -32.91
CA GLY A 185 -6.85 12.06 -34.18
C GLY A 185 -5.77 11.11 -34.69
N GLN A 186 -4.73 10.87 -33.93
CA GLN A 186 -3.68 9.89 -34.22
C GLN A 186 -3.83 8.63 -33.38
N GLU A 187 -3.63 7.46 -33.98
CA GLU A 187 -3.65 6.19 -33.25
C GLU A 187 -2.46 6.11 -32.31
N ILE A 188 -2.74 5.88 -31.01
CA ILE A 188 -1.73 5.66 -29.96
C ILE A 188 -1.70 4.23 -29.45
N SER A 189 -2.86 3.58 -29.38
CA SER A 189 -2.99 2.24 -28.83
C SER A 189 -4.30 1.61 -29.23
N LYS A 190 -4.59 0.43 -28.65
CA LYS A 190 -5.87 -0.27 -28.78
C LYS A 190 -6.46 -0.61 -27.42
N LEU A 191 -7.79 -0.66 -27.35
CA LEU A 191 -8.50 -1.20 -26.19
C LEU A 191 -8.17 -2.67 -26.01
N GLY A 192 -7.84 -3.05 -24.80
CA GLY A 192 -7.55 -4.42 -24.42
C GLY A 192 -6.68 -4.46 -23.17
N GLU A 193 -6.71 -5.58 -22.49
CA GLU A 193 -5.94 -5.80 -21.28
C GLU A 193 -4.44 -5.94 -21.59
N ARG A 194 -3.61 -5.57 -20.62
CA ARG A 194 -2.20 -5.89 -20.57
C ARG A 194 -1.99 -6.92 -19.47
N HIS A 195 -1.08 -7.86 -19.68
CA HIS A 195 -0.65 -8.77 -18.64
C HIS A 195 0.24 -8.03 -17.65
N CYS A 196 0.06 -8.24 -16.36
CA CYS A 196 0.81 -7.49 -15.35
C CYS A 196 1.48 -8.42 -14.34
N ILE A 197 2.76 -8.20 -14.10
CA ILE A 197 3.51 -8.82 -13.00
C ILE A 197 3.75 -7.76 -11.94
N LEU A 198 3.22 -8.02 -10.74
CA LEU A 198 3.39 -7.22 -9.55
C LEU A 198 4.37 -7.92 -8.62
N ASN A 199 5.39 -7.22 -8.14
CA ASN A 199 6.29 -7.72 -7.12
C ASN A 199 6.46 -6.68 -6.03
N ASP A 200 6.44 -7.11 -4.79
CA ASP A 200 6.80 -6.27 -3.64
C ASP A 200 7.48 -7.11 -2.56
N LEU A 201 8.38 -6.48 -1.83
CA LEU A 201 9.09 -7.13 -0.73
C LEU A 201 8.17 -7.45 0.45
N SER A 202 7.10 -6.67 0.64
CA SER A 202 6.18 -6.78 1.77
C SER A 202 5.01 -7.74 1.48
N PRO A 203 4.82 -8.80 2.28
CA PRO A 203 3.63 -9.64 2.23
C PRO A 203 2.33 -8.85 2.41
N ALA A 204 2.32 -7.80 3.26
CA ALA A 204 1.15 -6.93 3.43
C ALA A 204 0.81 -6.16 2.15
N ALA A 205 1.82 -5.62 1.44
CA ALA A 205 1.63 -4.94 0.17
C ALA A 205 1.02 -5.88 -0.88
N ASN A 206 1.62 -7.07 -1.05
CA ASN A 206 1.17 -8.08 -2.00
C ASN A 206 -0.24 -8.58 -1.69
N ASN A 207 -0.60 -8.73 -0.42
CA ASN A 207 -1.96 -9.09 -0.02
C ASN A 207 -2.98 -7.99 -0.37
N ILE A 208 -2.62 -6.71 -0.16
CA ILE A 208 -3.46 -5.58 -0.58
C ILE A 208 -3.55 -5.53 -2.12
N ALA A 209 -2.45 -5.78 -2.83
CA ALA A 209 -2.44 -5.86 -4.28
C ALA A 209 -3.35 -6.99 -4.79
N TYR A 210 -3.32 -8.16 -4.15
CA TYR A 210 -4.21 -9.27 -4.45
C TYR A 210 -5.69 -8.87 -4.23
N GLY A 211 -6.03 -8.29 -3.07
CA GLY A 211 -7.38 -7.80 -2.77
C GLY A 211 -7.91 -6.77 -3.79
N ASN A 212 -7.03 -5.90 -4.32
CA ASN A 212 -7.42 -4.94 -5.34
C ASN A 212 -7.61 -5.57 -6.73
N ASN A 213 -6.88 -6.63 -7.07
CA ASN A 213 -6.82 -7.20 -8.42
C ASN A 213 -7.62 -8.51 -8.60
N GLN A 214 -8.07 -9.15 -7.52
CA GLN A 214 -8.87 -10.38 -7.60
C GLN A 214 -10.32 -10.12 -8.05
N ASP A 215 -10.94 -11.12 -8.67
CA ASP A 215 -12.34 -11.09 -9.08
C ASP A 215 -13.23 -11.69 -7.99
N VAL A 216 -14.06 -10.85 -7.36
CA VAL A 216 -15.02 -11.24 -6.31
C VAL A 216 -16.36 -10.59 -6.61
N ASP A 217 -17.45 -11.33 -6.43
CA ASP A 217 -18.80 -10.79 -6.55
C ASP A 217 -19.07 -9.74 -5.46
N ALA A 218 -19.39 -8.53 -5.88
CA ALA A 218 -19.56 -7.39 -4.98
C ALA A 218 -20.77 -7.54 -4.05
N GLN A 219 -21.85 -8.18 -4.52
CA GLN A 219 -23.06 -8.37 -3.72
C GLN A 219 -22.85 -9.49 -2.70
N GLU A 220 -22.23 -10.59 -3.09
CA GLU A 220 -21.89 -11.70 -2.20
C GLU A 220 -20.94 -11.24 -1.08
N PHE A 221 -19.91 -10.47 -1.43
CA PHE A 221 -19.03 -9.82 -0.44
C PHE A 221 -19.82 -8.93 0.52
N TYR A 222 -20.72 -8.09 -0.01
CA TYR A 222 -21.53 -7.20 0.83
C TYR A 222 -22.35 -7.99 1.84
N ASP A 223 -23.14 -8.96 1.35
CA ASP A 223 -24.06 -9.73 2.17
C ASP A 223 -23.32 -10.52 3.26
N LEU A 224 -22.18 -11.13 2.91
CA LEU A 224 -21.37 -11.89 3.87
C LEU A 224 -20.69 -10.96 4.88
N SER A 225 -20.16 -9.84 4.44
CA SER A 225 -19.54 -8.84 5.34
C SER A 225 -20.55 -8.29 6.35
N GLN A 226 -21.82 -8.02 5.91
CA GLN A 226 -22.88 -7.56 6.82
C GLN A 226 -23.35 -8.68 7.78
N THR A 227 -23.40 -9.92 7.31
CA THR A 227 -23.74 -11.09 8.17
C THR A 227 -22.71 -11.29 9.27
N ILE A 228 -21.42 -11.27 8.92
CA ILE A 228 -20.32 -11.36 9.90
C ILE A 228 -20.38 -10.18 10.87
N LEU A 229 -20.54 -8.96 10.35
CA LEU A 229 -20.56 -7.76 11.17
C LEU A 229 -21.73 -7.77 12.16
N SER A 230 -22.93 -8.14 11.71
CA SER A 230 -24.12 -8.23 12.57
C SER A 230 -23.99 -9.30 13.64
N THR A 231 -23.35 -10.43 13.34
CA THR A 231 -23.07 -11.48 14.31
C THR A 231 -22.19 -10.94 15.44
N VAL A 232 -21.10 -10.27 15.11
CA VAL A 232 -20.19 -9.70 16.12
C VAL A 232 -20.82 -8.50 16.85
N GLU A 233 -21.66 -7.72 16.16
CA GLU A 233 -22.41 -6.62 16.78
C GLU A 233 -23.40 -7.14 17.82
N ASN A 234 -24.10 -8.24 17.58
CA ASN A 234 -24.97 -8.88 18.57
C ASN A 234 -24.21 -9.35 19.81
N GLU A 235 -22.97 -9.81 19.66
CA GLU A 235 -22.12 -10.25 20.78
C GLU A 235 -21.54 -9.07 21.59
N PHE A 236 -21.10 -7.98 20.91
CA PHE A 236 -20.23 -6.96 21.52
C PHE A 236 -20.71 -5.51 21.39
N SER A 237 -21.90 -5.25 20.79
CA SER A 237 -22.39 -3.85 20.63
C SER A 237 -22.53 -3.11 21.96
N TRP A 238 -22.80 -3.81 23.06
CA TRP A 238 -22.91 -3.24 24.40
C TRP A 238 -21.63 -2.49 24.83
N MET A 239 -20.45 -2.87 24.29
CA MET A 239 -19.18 -2.22 24.58
C MET A 239 -19.08 -0.80 23.99
N PHE A 240 -19.91 -0.48 22.99
CA PHE A 240 -19.94 0.79 22.28
C PHE A 240 -21.29 1.50 22.45
N LYS A 241 -21.90 1.38 23.63
CA LYS A 241 -23.10 2.08 24.04
C LYS A 241 -22.75 3.15 25.08
N THR A 242 -23.57 4.20 25.14
CA THR A 242 -23.46 5.28 26.12
C THR A 242 -24.86 5.79 26.48
N LEU A 243 -25.00 6.49 27.58
CA LEU A 243 -26.25 7.11 28.00
C LEU A 243 -26.37 8.53 27.43
N ASP A 244 -27.48 8.85 26.76
CA ASP A 244 -27.80 10.22 26.41
C ASP A 244 -28.26 10.99 27.66
N PRO A 245 -27.52 12.01 28.14
CA PRO A 245 -27.83 12.67 29.40
C PRO A 245 -29.14 13.48 29.38
N GLU A 246 -29.71 13.82 28.20
CA GLU A 246 -30.98 14.56 28.12
C GLU A 246 -32.20 13.62 28.11
N THR A 247 -32.11 12.49 27.42
CA THR A 247 -33.27 11.57 27.29
C THR A 247 -33.22 10.39 28.23
N GLY A 248 -32.05 10.05 28.75
CA GLY A 248 -31.82 8.82 29.53
C GLY A 248 -31.75 7.56 28.69
N ASP A 249 -31.78 7.67 27.34
CA ASP A 249 -31.73 6.52 26.44
C ASP A 249 -30.29 5.99 26.30
N ILE A 250 -30.19 4.66 26.14
CA ILE A 250 -28.93 4.02 25.75
C ILE A 250 -28.80 4.13 24.23
N VAL A 251 -27.74 4.77 23.76
CA VAL A 251 -27.45 5.05 22.35
C VAL A 251 -26.06 4.57 21.94
N ASP A 252 -25.81 4.48 20.63
CA ASP A 252 -24.50 4.10 20.13
C ASP A 252 -23.46 5.21 20.33
N ALA A 253 -22.36 4.86 20.99
CA ALA A 253 -21.18 5.71 21.01
C ALA A 253 -20.47 5.61 19.68
N LYS A 254 -20.09 6.75 19.09
CA LYS A 254 -19.26 6.82 17.90
C LYS A 254 -17.79 6.55 18.20
N TYR A 255 -17.33 7.10 19.30
CA TYR A 255 -15.97 6.88 19.81
C TYR A 255 -15.87 7.31 21.28
N TYR A 256 -14.89 6.73 21.95
CA TYR A 256 -14.43 7.14 23.27
C TYR A 256 -13.10 7.87 23.13
N VAL A 257 -12.88 8.92 23.90
CA VAL A 257 -11.59 9.65 23.91
C VAL A 257 -10.82 9.24 25.17
N TRP A 258 -9.71 8.54 24.93
CA TRP A 258 -8.76 8.16 25.96
C TRP A 258 -7.69 9.26 26.09
N SER A 259 -7.47 9.77 27.29
CA SER A 259 -6.47 10.78 27.61
C SER A 259 -5.36 10.21 28.46
N GLU A 260 -4.12 10.57 28.14
CA GLU A 260 -3.00 10.33 29.05
C GLU A 260 -3.15 11.12 30.34
N VAL A 261 -2.64 10.53 31.43
CA VAL A 261 -2.46 11.17 32.73
C VAL A 261 -0.99 11.63 32.82
N LEU A 262 -0.79 12.90 33.11
CA LEU A 262 0.52 13.54 33.21
C LEU A 262 0.80 13.93 34.67
N GLN A 263 2.07 14.02 35.04
CA GLN A 263 2.46 14.44 36.38
C GLN A 263 2.85 15.92 36.39
N CYS A 264 2.27 16.68 37.31
CA CYS A 264 2.65 18.07 37.50
C CYS A 264 4.07 18.17 38.09
N ASN A 265 4.96 18.90 37.39
CA ASN A 265 6.35 19.09 37.83
C ASN A 265 6.52 19.88 39.12
N SER A 266 5.48 20.67 39.50
CA SER A 266 5.55 21.55 40.68
C SER A 266 5.05 20.89 41.96
N CYS A 267 3.98 20.08 41.89
CA CYS A 267 3.36 19.49 43.08
C CYS A 267 3.23 17.97 43.03
N GLY A 268 3.55 17.32 41.88
CA GLY A 268 3.43 15.87 41.71
C GLY A 268 2.03 15.36 41.45
N GLU A 269 1.00 16.23 41.38
CA GLU A 269 -0.39 15.86 41.14
C GLU A 269 -0.58 15.22 39.76
N GLU A 270 -1.49 14.24 39.67
CA GLU A 270 -1.89 13.61 38.43
C GLU A 270 -2.88 14.49 37.67
N LEU A 271 -2.54 14.86 36.44
CA LEU A 271 -3.34 15.71 35.57
C LEU A 271 -3.85 14.92 34.38
N VAL A 272 -5.15 14.74 34.27
CA VAL A 272 -5.76 14.20 33.03
C VAL A 272 -5.60 15.25 31.93
N PHE A 273 -4.82 14.95 30.87
CA PHE A 273 -4.45 15.94 29.85
C PHE A 273 -5.69 16.56 29.18
N ALA A 274 -6.69 15.76 28.81
CA ALA A 274 -7.91 16.29 28.19
C ALA A 274 -8.68 17.25 29.11
N ASP A 275 -8.74 16.99 30.41
CA ASP A 275 -9.51 17.81 31.34
C ASP A 275 -8.88 19.17 31.62
N ASN A 276 -7.55 19.26 31.44
CA ASN A 276 -6.79 20.48 31.70
C ASN A 276 -6.47 21.27 30.43
N ALA A 277 -6.32 20.58 29.26
CA ALA A 277 -5.85 21.20 28.03
C ALA A 277 -6.96 21.50 27.01
N LEU A 278 -8.14 20.87 27.11
CA LEU A 278 -9.26 21.13 26.21
C LEU A 278 -10.02 22.37 26.63
N SER A 279 -10.46 23.18 25.66
CA SER A 279 -11.44 24.26 25.88
C SER A 279 -12.79 23.67 26.33
N GLU A 280 -13.61 24.47 27.04
CA GLU A 280 -14.94 24.07 27.54
C GLU A 280 -15.86 23.54 26.43
N ASP A 281 -15.74 24.04 25.20
CA ASP A 281 -16.50 23.62 24.04
C ASP A 281 -15.86 22.43 23.30
N TYR A 282 -14.78 21.86 23.83
CA TYR A 282 -13.99 20.75 23.27
C TYR A 282 -13.46 20.96 21.84
N LYS A 283 -13.26 22.21 21.40
CA LYS A 283 -12.82 22.53 20.03
C LYS A 283 -11.35 22.88 19.91
N LYS A 284 -10.68 23.22 21.00
CA LYS A 284 -9.27 23.62 21.00
C LYS A 284 -8.48 22.88 22.07
N VAL A 285 -7.20 22.67 21.81
CA VAL A 285 -6.23 22.14 22.78
C VAL A 285 -5.20 23.22 23.07
N SER A 286 -4.97 23.53 24.33
CA SER A 286 -3.89 24.39 24.75
C SER A 286 -2.59 23.62 24.95
N ASP A 287 -1.48 24.21 24.58
CA ASP A 287 -0.14 23.67 24.91
C ASP A 287 0.26 24.03 26.35
N GLU A 288 -0.33 25.11 26.91
CA GLU A 288 -0.12 25.59 28.25
C GLU A 288 -1.45 25.68 29.01
N PHE A 289 -1.45 25.21 30.24
CA PHE A 289 -2.61 25.21 31.13
C PHE A 289 -2.17 25.31 32.59
N GLU A 290 -3.10 25.52 33.50
CA GLU A 290 -2.84 25.61 34.94
C GLU A 290 -3.09 24.27 35.62
N CYS A 291 -2.22 23.89 36.54
CA CYS A 291 -2.43 22.74 37.39
C CYS A 291 -3.63 22.98 38.32
N THR A 292 -4.61 22.11 38.34
CA THR A 292 -5.80 22.22 39.17
C THR A 292 -5.52 22.15 40.65
N ALA A 293 -4.39 21.56 41.09
CA ALA A 293 -4.03 21.42 42.48
C ALA A 293 -3.16 22.57 43.03
N CYS A 294 -2.21 23.10 42.25
CA CYS A 294 -1.25 24.10 42.73
C CYS A 294 -1.25 25.41 41.93
N SER A 295 -2.12 25.55 40.92
CA SER A 295 -2.24 26.71 40.03
C SER A 295 -0.94 27.07 39.24
N SER A 296 0.07 26.23 39.26
CA SER A 296 1.28 26.45 38.45
C SER A 296 0.96 26.35 36.98
N LYS A 297 1.48 27.26 36.15
CA LYS A 297 1.44 27.15 34.69
C LYS A 297 2.37 26.05 34.23
N VAL A 298 1.84 25.12 33.47
CA VAL A 298 2.54 23.96 32.95
C VAL A 298 2.42 23.90 31.44
N ASN A 299 3.50 23.45 30.77
CA ASN A 299 3.49 23.21 29.34
C ASN A 299 3.51 21.69 29.08
N LYS A 300 2.59 21.20 28.24
CA LYS A 300 2.43 19.78 27.96
C LYS A 300 3.72 19.06 27.51
N LYS A 301 4.66 19.77 26.88
CA LYS A 301 5.94 19.20 26.42
C LYS A 301 6.92 18.92 27.56
N ALA A 302 6.74 19.62 28.70
CA ALA A 302 7.60 19.49 29.86
C ALA A 302 7.08 18.45 30.87
N LEU A 303 5.82 17.99 30.74
CA LEU A 303 5.21 17.04 31.66
C LEU A 303 5.57 15.60 31.28
N ALA A 304 5.87 14.78 32.29
CA ALA A 304 6.06 13.34 32.14
C ALA A 304 4.72 12.60 32.23
N PRO A 305 4.54 11.51 31.48
CA PRO A 305 3.39 10.63 31.69
C PRO A 305 3.48 9.93 33.05
N VAL A 306 2.33 9.73 33.68
CA VAL A 306 2.20 8.81 34.81
C VAL A 306 2.15 7.39 34.25
N TYR A 307 2.91 6.49 34.87
CA TYR A 307 2.93 5.09 34.46
C TYR A 307 2.14 4.22 35.43
N GLU A 308 1.52 3.17 34.89
CA GLU A 308 0.83 2.13 35.64
C GLU A 308 1.40 0.74 35.29
N ASN A 309 1.42 -0.14 36.27
CA ASN A 309 1.77 -1.54 36.09
C ASN A 309 0.51 -2.37 35.90
N ILE A 310 0.41 -3.09 34.80
CA ILE A 310 -0.72 -3.97 34.51
C ILE A 310 -0.23 -5.39 34.19
N TYR A 311 -1.04 -6.39 34.51
CA TYR A 311 -0.78 -7.75 34.05
C TYR A 311 -1.24 -7.90 32.61
N ASP A 312 -0.31 -8.25 31.72
CA ASP A 312 -0.60 -8.57 30.32
C ASP A 312 -0.64 -10.09 30.14
N SER A 313 -1.83 -10.62 29.82
CA SER A 313 -2.06 -12.05 29.68
C SER A 313 -1.40 -12.66 28.43
N TYR A 314 -1.09 -11.85 27.40
CA TYR A 314 -0.41 -12.33 26.21
C TYR A 314 1.07 -12.60 26.45
N SER A 315 1.75 -11.72 27.17
CA SER A 315 3.14 -11.91 27.57
C SER A 315 3.30 -12.70 28.87
N ASN A 316 2.20 -12.98 29.58
CA ASN A 316 2.19 -13.59 30.92
C ASN A 316 3.13 -12.86 31.91
N SER A 317 3.13 -11.52 31.86
CA SER A 317 4.02 -10.67 32.67
C SER A 317 3.36 -9.35 33.08
N VAL A 318 3.93 -8.73 34.11
CA VAL A 318 3.57 -7.36 34.46
C VAL A 318 4.34 -6.40 33.56
N ILE A 319 3.60 -5.53 32.88
CA ILE A 319 4.15 -4.49 31.99
C ILE A 319 3.86 -3.10 32.54
N GLU A 320 4.77 -2.18 32.24
CA GLU A 320 4.60 -0.75 32.53
C GLU A 320 4.07 -0.04 31.27
N ARG A 321 3.03 0.75 31.42
CA ARG A 321 2.47 1.60 30.35
C ARG A 321 2.06 2.99 30.84
N PRO A 322 1.96 4.02 29.96
CA PRO A 322 1.35 5.28 30.33
C PRO A 322 -0.12 5.08 30.77
N LYS A 323 -0.46 5.64 31.93
CA LYS A 323 -1.84 5.62 32.46
C LYS A 323 -2.75 6.41 31.54
N ARG A 324 -3.87 5.81 31.12
CA ARG A 324 -4.88 6.44 30.28
C ARG A 324 -6.26 6.26 30.89
N VAL A 325 -7.06 7.31 30.81
CA VAL A 325 -8.46 7.33 31.30
C VAL A 325 -9.38 7.81 30.19
N VAL A 326 -10.62 7.36 30.17
CA VAL A 326 -11.64 7.91 29.27
C VAL A 326 -12.06 9.29 29.78
N SER A 327 -11.93 10.30 28.94
CA SER A 327 -12.23 11.68 29.28
C SER A 327 -13.50 12.21 28.60
N LEU A 328 -13.81 11.70 27.39
CA LEU A 328 -15.00 12.10 26.64
C LEU A 328 -15.61 10.88 25.94
N VAL A 329 -16.92 10.94 25.72
CA VAL A 329 -17.68 10.01 24.90
C VAL A 329 -18.43 10.80 23.84
N CYS A 330 -18.35 10.38 22.58
CA CYS A 330 -19.07 10.98 21.47
C CYS A 330 -20.22 10.09 21.01
N PHE A 331 -21.40 10.65 20.87
CA PHE A 331 -22.57 10.00 20.28
C PHE A 331 -23.30 10.94 19.30
N SER A 332 -24.32 10.46 18.61
CA SER A 332 -25.08 11.27 17.66
C SER A 332 -26.48 11.56 18.19
N ARG A 333 -26.86 12.84 18.21
CA ARG A 333 -28.23 13.27 18.45
C ARG A 333 -28.71 14.14 17.29
N LYS A 334 -29.82 13.79 16.64
CA LYS A 334 -30.36 14.51 15.48
C LYS A 334 -29.29 14.83 14.42
N ARG A 335 -28.44 13.85 14.10
CA ARG A 335 -27.32 13.93 13.12
C ARG A 335 -26.18 14.88 13.54
N ARG A 336 -26.15 15.38 14.79
CA ARG A 336 -25.05 16.19 15.34
C ARG A 336 -24.22 15.33 16.30
N ASN A 337 -22.91 15.52 16.27
CA ASN A 337 -22.02 14.89 17.24
C ASN A 337 -22.12 15.64 18.57
N ILE A 338 -22.39 14.91 19.64
CA ILE A 338 -22.44 15.39 21.02
C ILE A 338 -21.27 14.76 21.77
N LEU A 339 -20.49 15.58 22.43
CA LEU A 339 -19.42 15.16 23.35
C LEU A 339 -19.91 15.33 24.77
N LYS A 340 -19.72 14.32 25.60
CA LYS A 340 -20.02 14.36 27.03
C LYS A 340 -18.85 13.82 27.86
N LYS A 341 -18.77 14.16 29.13
CA LYS A 341 -17.94 13.46 30.10
C LYS A 341 -18.50 12.05 30.32
N PRO A 342 -17.63 11.06 30.60
CA PRO A 342 -18.09 9.71 30.93
C PRO A 342 -18.90 9.74 32.23
N ASP A 343 -20.00 8.99 32.26
CA ASP A 343 -20.83 8.76 33.44
C ASP A 343 -20.62 7.34 34.02
N ASP A 344 -21.35 7.01 35.06
CA ASP A 344 -21.23 5.69 35.72
C ASP A 344 -21.54 4.52 34.78
N TYR A 345 -22.45 4.72 33.81
CA TYR A 345 -22.76 3.73 32.77
C TYR A 345 -21.52 3.48 31.88
N ASP A 346 -20.89 4.54 31.41
CA ASP A 346 -19.69 4.44 30.56
C ASP A 346 -18.54 3.74 31.31
N LEU A 347 -18.32 4.10 32.57
CA LEU A 347 -17.29 3.50 33.42
C LEU A 347 -17.56 2.03 33.70
N GLU A 348 -18.83 1.63 33.88
CA GLU A 348 -19.20 0.22 34.05
C GLU A 348 -18.97 -0.60 32.78
N VAL A 349 -19.33 -0.06 31.59
CA VAL A 349 -19.03 -0.68 30.29
C VAL A 349 -17.54 -0.94 30.15
N ILE A 350 -16.70 0.03 30.49
CA ILE A 350 -15.24 -0.11 30.41
C ILE A 350 -14.75 -1.20 31.38
N ARG A 351 -15.19 -1.14 32.65
CA ARG A 351 -14.80 -2.11 33.67
C ARG A 351 -15.19 -3.54 33.28
N LYS A 352 -16.41 -3.72 32.79
CA LYS A 352 -16.92 -5.01 32.30
C LYS A 352 -16.09 -5.53 31.11
N SER A 353 -15.75 -4.67 30.15
CA SER A 353 -14.96 -5.08 29.00
C SER A 353 -13.52 -5.47 29.36
N GLN A 354 -12.93 -4.77 30.33
CA GLN A 354 -11.59 -5.11 30.84
C GLN A 354 -11.55 -6.42 31.64
N GLY A 355 -12.69 -6.81 32.23
CA GLY A 355 -12.81 -8.06 32.98
C GLY A 355 -13.01 -9.33 32.12
N LEU A 356 -13.12 -9.19 30.78
CA LEU A 356 -13.23 -10.34 29.89
C LEU A 356 -11.89 -11.03 29.66
N ASP A 357 -11.91 -12.34 29.49
CA ASP A 357 -10.73 -13.11 29.08
C ASP A 357 -10.29 -12.69 27.68
N LYS A 358 -9.00 -12.41 27.53
CA LYS A 358 -8.44 -11.97 26.25
C LYS A 358 -8.49 -13.07 25.19
N PRO A 359 -8.93 -12.76 23.95
CA PRO A 359 -8.99 -13.73 22.86
C PRO A 359 -7.58 -14.16 22.43
N LYS A 360 -7.36 -15.48 22.31
CA LYS A 360 -6.04 -16.04 21.99
C LYS A 360 -5.58 -15.81 20.56
N ASN A 361 -6.50 -15.54 19.64
CA ASN A 361 -6.25 -15.32 18.22
C ASN A 361 -5.96 -13.85 17.87
N PHE A 362 -5.86 -12.97 18.86
CA PHE A 362 -5.39 -11.60 18.62
C PHE A 362 -3.86 -11.56 18.53
N PRO A 363 -3.25 -10.85 17.54
CA PRO A 363 -1.81 -10.81 17.39
C PRO A 363 -1.13 -10.13 18.58
N SER A 364 -0.17 -10.84 19.16
CA SER A 364 0.66 -10.39 20.28
C SER A 364 2.15 -10.45 19.96
N ASN A 365 2.50 -10.42 18.70
CA ASN A 365 3.88 -10.44 18.21
C ASN A 365 4.70 -9.36 18.89
N LYS A 366 5.91 -9.73 19.35
CA LYS A 366 6.89 -8.77 19.83
C LYS A 366 7.29 -7.84 18.70
N ILE A 367 7.25 -6.55 18.96
CA ILE A 367 7.65 -5.54 17.98
C ILE A 367 9.17 -5.58 17.86
N PRO A 368 9.74 -5.77 16.64
CA PRO A 368 11.19 -5.72 16.45
C PRO A 368 11.72 -4.31 16.72
N ASP A 369 13.04 -4.19 16.79
CA ASP A 369 13.68 -2.89 16.91
C ASP A 369 13.51 -2.13 15.58
N MET A 370 12.71 -1.08 15.61
CA MET A 370 12.27 -0.30 14.46
C MET A 370 12.60 1.18 14.65
N GLN A 371 12.93 1.88 13.56
CA GLN A 371 13.20 3.32 13.61
C GLN A 371 12.00 4.09 14.14
N MET A 372 10.78 3.72 13.74
CA MET A 372 9.56 4.40 14.18
C MET A 372 9.26 4.22 15.68
N MET A 373 9.76 3.16 16.33
CA MET A 373 9.62 2.95 17.77
C MET A 373 10.56 3.83 18.60
N ARG A 374 11.62 4.35 17.98
CA ARG A 374 12.68 5.14 18.67
C ARG A 374 12.43 6.65 18.62
N VAL A 375 11.42 7.12 17.88
CA VAL A 375 11.18 8.55 17.65
C VAL A 375 9.94 9.08 18.36
N GLY A 376 9.96 10.37 18.67
CA GLY A 376 8.81 11.10 19.18
C GLY A 376 8.16 10.46 20.41
N ARG A 377 6.85 10.36 20.39
CA ARG A 377 6.03 9.84 21.50
C ARG A 377 6.01 8.30 21.59
N MET A 378 6.60 7.60 20.65
CA MET A 378 6.70 6.13 20.74
C MET A 378 7.66 5.71 21.84
N LYS A 379 8.77 6.43 22.03
CA LYS A 379 9.76 6.11 23.06
C LYS A 379 9.19 6.03 24.48
N PRO A 380 8.39 7.02 24.98
CA PRO A 380 7.78 6.94 26.30
C PRO A 380 6.55 6.02 26.36
N SER A 381 6.05 5.50 25.26
CA SER A 381 4.83 4.67 25.22
C SER A 381 4.98 3.29 25.86
N LYS A 382 6.22 2.78 25.98
CA LYS A 382 6.52 1.45 26.49
C LYS A 382 5.83 0.30 25.73
N ILE A 383 5.39 0.54 24.49
CA ILE A 383 4.79 -0.49 23.64
C ILE A 383 5.88 -1.46 23.20
N THR A 384 5.66 -2.77 23.43
CA THR A 384 6.60 -3.84 23.10
C THR A 384 5.97 -4.98 22.31
N GLN A 385 4.64 -5.02 22.25
CA GLN A 385 3.88 -6.04 21.52
C GLN A 385 2.73 -5.41 20.74
N MET A 386 2.22 -6.13 19.75
CA MET A 386 1.18 -5.62 18.84
C MET A 386 -0.14 -5.32 19.58
N ASN A 387 -0.55 -6.18 20.53
CA ASN A 387 -1.76 -5.98 21.34
C ASN A 387 -1.73 -4.67 22.15
N HIS A 388 -0.56 -4.15 22.50
CA HIS A 388 -0.44 -2.89 23.26
C HIS A 388 -0.88 -1.64 22.47
N PHE A 389 -1.08 -1.77 21.18
CA PHE A 389 -1.64 -0.68 20.37
C PHE A 389 -3.16 -0.57 20.44
N TYR A 390 -3.85 -1.48 21.14
CA TYR A 390 -5.32 -1.54 21.12
C TYR A 390 -5.95 -1.48 22.50
N CYS A 391 -7.14 -0.87 22.55
CA CYS A 391 -8.00 -0.95 23.74
C CYS A 391 -8.69 -2.30 23.82
N ASP A 392 -9.04 -2.72 25.03
CA ASP A 392 -9.64 -4.03 25.32
C ASP A 392 -10.90 -4.31 24.50
N LYS A 393 -11.82 -3.34 24.41
CA LYS A 393 -13.05 -3.47 23.60
C LYS A 393 -12.75 -3.78 22.15
N THR A 394 -11.79 -3.06 21.59
CA THR A 394 -11.38 -3.24 20.20
C THR A 394 -10.71 -4.59 19.96
N ILE A 395 -9.91 -5.09 20.91
CA ILE A 395 -9.28 -6.43 20.85
C ILE A 395 -10.34 -7.51 20.68
N HIS A 396 -11.41 -7.49 21.48
CA HIS A 396 -12.46 -8.51 21.43
C HIS A 396 -13.20 -8.50 20.10
N VAL A 397 -13.58 -7.31 19.60
CA VAL A 397 -14.30 -7.18 18.34
C VAL A 397 -13.44 -7.61 17.15
N LEU A 398 -12.19 -7.14 17.07
CA LEU A 398 -11.30 -7.48 15.96
C LEU A 398 -10.95 -8.98 15.94
N ALA A 399 -10.67 -9.58 17.10
CA ALA A 399 -10.38 -11.00 17.18
C ALA A 399 -11.55 -11.87 16.70
N ARG A 400 -12.78 -11.49 17.05
CA ARG A 400 -13.98 -12.22 16.64
C ARG A 400 -14.29 -12.03 15.14
N LEU A 401 -14.13 -10.81 14.63
CA LEU A 401 -14.24 -10.55 13.18
C LEU A 401 -13.20 -11.36 12.41
N TRP A 402 -11.94 -11.37 12.86
CA TRP A 402 -10.86 -12.15 12.25
C TRP A 402 -11.17 -13.65 12.22
N GLU A 403 -11.68 -14.21 13.34
CA GLU A 403 -12.07 -15.61 13.44
C GLU A 403 -13.14 -15.97 12.40
N LEU A 404 -14.20 -15.15 12.29
CA LEU A 404 -15.30 -15.40 11.37
C LEU A 404 -14.88 -15.23 9.89
N CYS A 405 -14.09 -14.22 9.58
CA CYS A 405 -13.59 -14.02 8.22
C CYS A 405 -12.69 -15.18 7.77
N ASN A 406 -11.78 -15.63 8.63
CA ASN A 406 -10.92 -16.77 8.31
C ASN A 406 -11.65 -18.12 8.31
N GLY A 407 -12.84 -18.18 8.86
CA GLY A 407 -13.72 -19.37 8.83
C GLY A 407 -14.46 -19.57 7.50
N VAL A 408 -14.38 -18.60 6.57
CA VAL A 408 -14.99 -18.71 5.23
C VAL A 408 -14.21 -19.67 4.37
N SER A 409 -14.89 -20.63 3.75
CA SER A 409 -14.27 -21.72 2.99
C SER A 409 -13.77 -21.29 1.61
N ASP A 410 -14.48 -20.38 0.95
CA ASP A 410 -14.02 -19.82 -0.34
C ASP A 410 -12.82 -18.93 -0.12
N PHE A 411 -11.71 -19.25 -0.77
CA PHE A 411 -10.43 -18.55 -0.57
C PHE A 411 -10.48 -17.09 -0.99
N LYS A 412 -11.04 -16.80 -2.17
CA LYS A 412 -11.09 -15.43 -2.70
C LYS A 412 -11.96 -14.54 -1.83
N MET A 413 -13.12 -15.05 -1.41
CA MET A 413 -14.01 -14.35 -0.51
C MET A 413 -13.39 -14.16 0.87
N ARG A 414 -12.71 -15.18 1.41
CA ARG A 414 -11.96 -15.08 2.68
C ARG A 414 -10.93 -13.97 2.61
N GLU A 415 -10.11 -13.94 1.57
CA GLU A 415 -9.07 -12.92 1.42
C GLU A 415 -9.66 -11.51 1.20
N MET A 416 -10.80 -11.40 0.51
CA MET A 416 -11.51 -10.12 0.39
C MET A 416 -12.06 -9.63 1.74
N LEU A 417 -12.57 -10.53 2.57
CA LEU A 417 -13.03 -10.20 3.93
C LEU A 417 -11.85 -9.79 4.83
N CYS A 418 -10.72 -10.47 4.70
CA CYS A 418 -9.50 -10.10 5.41
C CYS A 418 -8.93 -8.75 4.93
N TYR A 419 -8.94 -8.46 3.62
CA TYR A 419 -8.62 -7.15 3.03
C TYR A 419 -9.55 -6.04 3.58
N TRP A 420 -10.84 -6.32 3.76
CA TRP A 420 -11.78 -5.41 4.40
C TRP A 420 -11.37 -5.12 5.85
N LEU A 421 -10.99 -6.15 6.63
CA LEU A 421 -10.53 -6.00 8.02
C LEU A 421 -9.22 -5.20 8.10
N ASP A 422 -8.23 -5.54 7.29
CA ASP A 422 -6.90 -4.91 7.26
C ASP A 422 -7.00 -3.38 7.09
N SER A 423 -8.01 -2.92 6.36
CA SER A 423 -8.22 -1.52 6.05
C SER A 423 -8.43 -0.60 7.27
N HIS A 424 -8.78 -1.18 8.43
CA HIS A 424 -9.07 -0.41 9.63
C HIS A 424 -8.20 -0.74 10.85
N PHE A 425 -7.26 -1.67 10.77
CA PHE A 425 -6.40 -2.01 11.91
C PHE A 425 -5.71 -0.79 12.51
N VAL A 426 -5.16 0.08 11.68
CA VAL A 426 -4.53 1.33 12.15
C VAL A 426 -5.55 2.33 12.69
N ASN A 427 -6.70 2.46 12.04
CA ASN A 427 -7.75 3.42 12.42
C ASN A 427 -8.43 3.08 13.76
N LEU A 428 -8.43 1.80 14.14
CA LEU A 428 -9.02 1.31 15.40
C LEU A 428 -7.98 1.17 16.52
N SER A 429 -6.71 1.49 16.24
CA SER A 429 -5.64 1.45 17.23
C SER A 429 -5.51 2.76 18.02
N LEU A 430 -4.70 2.76 19.08
CA LEU A 430 -4.32 3.95 19.85
C LEU A 430 -3.59 5.04 19.01
N ARG A 431 -3.19 4.73 17.77
CA ARG A 431 -2.65 5.70 16.81
C ARG A 431 -3.73 6.66 16.27
N ASN A 432 -5.00 6.30 16.44
CA ASN A 432 -6.12 7.14 16.02
C ASN A 432 -6.27 8.36 16.93
N ARG A 433 -5.87 9.51 16.43
CA ARG A 433 -5.78 10.78 17.14
C ARG A 433 -7.14 11.43 17.30
N PHE A 434 -7.50 11.85 18.54
CA PHE A 434 -8.61 12.78 18.74
C PHE A 434 -8.22 14.17 18.23
N ARG A 435 -9.03 14.73 17.33
CA ARG A 435 -8.87 16.10 16.81
C ARG A 435 -10.05 16.95 17.21
N PRO A 436 -9.88 17.87 18.17
CA PRO A 436 -10.92 18.79 18.59
C PRO A 436 -11.50 19.60 17.42
N GLY A 437 -12.82 19.76 17.41
CA GLY A 437 -13.52 20.49 16.33
C GLY A 437 -13.65 19.73 15.00
N VAL A 438 -13.09 18.53 14.87
CA VAL A 438 -13.21 17.67 13.69
C VAL A 438 -14.22 16.57 13.94
N SER A 439 -15.24 16.49 13.09
CA SER A 439 -16.32 15.50 13.24
C SER A 439 -15.96 14.07 12.80
N PHE A 440 -14.91 13.92 12.00
CA PHE A 440 -14.46 12.65 11.46
C PHE A 440 -13.67 11.87 12.51
N PRO A 441 -14.04 10.60 12.83
CA PRO A 441 -13.48 9.87 13.95
C PRO A 441 -12.12 9.22 13.68
N TYR A 442 -11.65 9.16 12.42
CA TYR A 442 -10.42 8.46 12.04
C TYR A 442 -9.35 9.45 11.59
N ASN A 443 -8.34 9.67 12.43
CA ASN A 443 -7.30 10.67 12.20
C ASN A 443 -5.89 10.17 12.55
N PRO A 444 -5.49 8.92 12.20
CA PRO A 444 -4.10 8.52 12.40
C PRO A 444 -3.18 9.39 11.53
N MET A 445 -1.95 9.58 11.97
CA MET A 445 -0.94 10.21 11.12
C MET A 445 -0.43 9.17 10.11
N ALA A 446 -0.51 9.51 8.83
CA ALA A 446 0.02 8.67 7.76
C ALA A 446 1.57 8.66 7.79
N GLY A 447 2.16 7.52 7.42
CA GLY A 447 3.60 7.38 7.25
C GLY A 447 4.45 7.42 8.52
N VAL A 448 3.85 7.45 9.71
CA VAL A 448 4.59 7.47 10.99
C VAL A 448 3.86 6.72 12.10
N PHE A 449 4.64 6.12 13.02
CA PHE A 449 4.09 5.71 14.32
C PHE A 449 4.00 6.93 15.23
N TYR A 450 2.80 7.24 15.64
CA TYR A 450 2.54 8.36 16.52
C TYR A 450 1.42 8.00 17.50
N LEU A 451 1.73 8.01 18.78
CA LEU A 451 0.74 7.86 19.85
C LEU A 451 0.38 9.24 20.39
N PRO A 452 -0.85 9.70 20.18
CA PRO A 452 -1.30 10.96 20.70
C PRO A 452 -1.56 10.90 22.21
N MET A 453 -1.51 12.06 22.89
CA MET A 453 -1.93 12.19 24.28
C MET A 453 -3.44 11.94 24.45
N MET A 454 -4.21 12.24 23.39
CA MET A 454 -5.63 11.92 23.30
C MET A 454 -5.88 11.07 22.06
N CYS A 455 -6.37 9.85 22.23
CA CYS A 455 -6.73 8.95 21.14
C CYS A 455 -8.24 8.67 21.11
N SER A 456 -8.78 8.44 19.91
CA SER A 456 -10.17 8.07 19.70
C SER A 456 -10.27 6.56 19.52
N GLU A 457 -10.90 5.86 20.44
CA GLU A 457 -11.34 4.48 20.26
C GLU A 457 -12.67 4.51 19.52
N ALA A 458 -12.60 4.40 18.19
CA ALA A 458 -13.76 4.49 17.32
C ALA A 458 -14.61 3.22 17.37
N ASN A 459 -15.93 3.37 17.15
CA ASN A 459 -16.83 2.23 17.06
C ASN A 459 -16.52 1.40 15.80
N PRO A 460 -16.07 0.15 15.93
CA PRO A 460 -15.67 -0.69 14.80
C PRO A 460 -16.84 -1.05 13.88
N PHE A 461 -18.05 -1.21 14.40
CA PHE A 461 -19.23 -1.58 13.61
C PHE A 461 -19.56 -0.52 12.57
N VAL A 462 -19.52 0.75 12.96
CA VAL A 462 -19.71 1.89 12.03
C VAL A 462 -18.55 1.96 11.02
N ALA A 463 -17.32 1.71 11.46
CA ALA A 463 -16.15 1.73 10.61
C ALA A 463 -16.26 0.71 9.47
N TYR A 464 -16.50 -0.54 9.83
CA TYR A 464 -16.54 -1.65 8.88
C TYR A 464 -17.76 -1.62 7.97
N LYS A 465 -18.93 -1.18 8.46
CA LYS A 465 -20.10 -0.96 7.61
C LYS A 465 -19.81 0.04 6.48
N ASN A 466 -19.27 1.20 6.83
CA ASN A 466 -18.90 2.21 5.84
C ASN A 466 -17.80 1.74 4.87
N LYS A 467 -16.93 0.83 5.32
CA LYS A 467 -15.87 0.27 4.48
C LYS A 467 -16.44 -0.75 3.50
N SER A 468 -17.38 -1.59 3.88
CA SER A 468 -18.09 -2.49 2.95
C SER A 468 -18.68 -1.72 1.78
N ASP A 469 -19.39 -0.61 2.06
CA ASP A 469 -19.98 0.25 1.00
C ASP A 469 -18.92 0.81 0.02
N ARG A 470 -17.73 1.14 0.53
CA ARG A 470 -16.63 1.66 -0.31
C ARG A 470 -16.00 0.58 -1.18
N ILE A 471 -15.79 -0.61 -0.62
CA ILE A 471 -15.23 -1.75 -1.36
C ILE A 471 -16.20 -2.19 -2.45
N VAL A 472 -17.50 -2.27 -2.16
CA VAL A 472 -18.54 -2.59 -3.17
C VAL A 472 -18.51 -1.58 -4.32
N LYS A 473 -18.38 -0.28 -4.03
CA LYS A 473 -18.25 0.74 -5.08
C LYS A 473 -17.02 0.52 -5.95
N ALA A 474 -15.88 0.15 -5.35
CA ALA A 474 -14.66 -0.14 -6.09
C ALA A 474 -14.82 -1.39 -6.95
N LEU A 475 -15.37 -2.48 -6.40
CA LEU A 475 -15.63 -3.72 -7.15
C LEU A 475 -16.54 -3.49 -8.35
N ASN A 476 -17.61 -2.70 -8.18
CA ASN A 476 -18.55 -2.36 -9.25
C ASN A 476 -17.96 -1.37 -10.28
N SER A 477 -16.82 -0.72 -10.00
CA SER A 477 -16.16 0.18 -10.96
C SER A 477 -15.22 -0.56 -11.90
N ILE A 478 -14.90 -1.82 -11.63
CA ILE A 478 -14.03 -2.65 -12.46
C ILE A 478 -14.90 -3.63 -13.20
N ASP A 479 -14.99 -3.49 -14.54
CA ASP A 479 -15.60 -4.51 -15.39
C ASP A 479 -14.86 -5.82 -15.20
N LYS A 480 -15.54 -6.96 -15.43
CA LYS A 480 -15.05 -8.32 -15.16
C LYS A 480 -13.54 -8.45 -15.35
N LYS A 481 -12.87 -8.82 -14.29
CA LYS A 481 -11.44 -9.06 -14.27
C LYS A 481 -11.14 -10.38 -14.96
N ASN A 482 -10.48 -10.33 -16.10
CA ASN A 482 -9.75 -11.48 -16.58
C ASN A 482 -8.38 -11.42 -15.88
N SER A 483 -8.12 -12.40 -15.03
CA SER A 483 -7.01 -12.36 -14.07
C SER A 483 -5.64 -12.62 -14.70
N ASP A 484 -5.19 -11.72 -15.57
CA ASP A 484 -3.83 -11.75 -16.10
C ASP A 484 -2.88 -10.86 -15.27
N VAL A 485 -3.13 -10.81 -13.95
CA VAL A 485 -2.27 -10.15 -12.97
C VAL A 485 -1.62 -11.21 -12.09
N LEU A 486 -0.31 -11.29 -12.14
CA LEU A 486 0.50 -12.18 -11.29
C LEU A 486 1.13 -11.40 -10.17
N ILE A 487 1.19 -11.99 -8.98
CA ILE A 487 1.77 -11.36 -7.80
C ILE A 487 2.86 -12.26 -7.20
N SER A 488 4.00 -11.65 -6.92
CA SER A 488 5.19 -12.28 -6.33
C SER A 488 5.65 -11.50 -5.12
N CYS A 489 6.10 -12.20 -4.08
CA CYS A 489 6.66 -11.58 -2.88
C CYS A 489 8.16 -11.81 -2.80
N GLY A 490 8.96 -10.77 -3.03
CA GLY A 490 10.42 -10.86 -3.02
C GLY A 490 11.11 -9.54 -3.36
N SER A 491 12.43 -9.58 -3.45
CA SER A 491 13.24 -8.40 -3.78
C SER A 491 13.12 -8.02 -5.26
N ALA A 492 13.04 -6.72 -5.53
CA ALA A 492 13.12 -6.19 -6.90
C ALA A 492 14.49 -6.36 -7.56
N SER A 493 15.53 -6.72 -6.80
CA SER A 493 16.86 -7.07 -7.29
C SER A 493 16.98 -8.53 -7.76
N SER A 494 15.91 -9.35 -7.55
CA SER A 494 15.89 -10.78 -7.89
C SER A 494 14.46 -11.23 -8.22
N LEU A 495 13.96 -10.85 -9.40
CA LEU A 495 12.56 -11.01 -9.78
C LEU A 495 12.17 -12.43 -10.23
N GLY A 496 13.12 -13.29 -10.53
CA GLY A 496 12.84 -14.63 -11.07
C GLY A 496 12.23 -14.64 -12.48
N VAL A 497 12.26 -13.52 -13.18
CA VAL A 497 11.74 -13.31 -14.54
C VAL A 497 12.85 -13.53 -15.57
N MET A 498 12.53 -14.14 -16.72
CA MET A 498 13.49 -14.35 -17.82
C MET A 498 14.03 -13.05 -18.39
N ASP A 499 15.25 -13.13 -18.95
CA ASP A 499 15.89 -12.02 -19.67
C ASP A 499 15.03 -11.58 -20.87
N ASN A 500 14.95 -10.27 -21.12
CA ASN A 500 14.32 -9.72 -22.31
C ASN A 500 12.88 -10.23 -22.55
N SER A 501 12.09 -10.34 -21.49
CA SER A 501 10.73 -10.89 -21.56
C SER A 501 9.62 -9.88 -21.26
N ILE A 502 9.95 -8.74 -20.68
CA ILE A 502 9.00 -7.68 -20.29
C ILE A 502 8.93 -6.61 -21.38
N ASP A 503 7.71 -6.19 -21.73
CA ASP A 503 7.47 -5.16 -22.75
C ASP A 503 7.54 -3.75 -22.20
N TYR A 504 7.19 -3.54 -20.92
CA TYR A 504 7.23 -2.22 -20.30
C TYR A 504 7.34 -2.33 -18.78
N ILE A 505 8.06 -1.39 -18.17
CA ILE A 505 8.18 -1.29 -16.70
C ILE A 505 7.64 0.07 -16.26
N PHE A 506 6.69 0.05 -15.32
CA PHE A 506 6.31 1.20 -14.51
C PHE A 506 6.64 0.89 -13.06
N THR A 507 7.31 1.81 -12.35
CA THR A 507 7.72 1.54 -10.98
C THR A 507 7.77 2.80 -10.13
N ASP A 508 7.34 2.70 -8.86
CA ASP A 508 7.38 3.75 -7.83
C ASP A 508 8.26 3.26 -6.67
N PRO A 509 9.61 3.35 -6.81
CA PRO A 509 10.53 2.81 -5.83
C PRO A 509 10.51 3.59 -4.51
N PRO A 510 10.95 2.99 -3.39
CA PRO A 510 11.00 3.65 -2.09
C PRO A 510 11.83 4.93 -2.08
N PHE A 511 11.34 6.00 -1.42
CA PHE A 511 11.90 7.35 -1.43
C PHE A 511 13.01 7.59 -0.38
N GLY A 512 13.85 6.60 -0.08
CA GLY A 512 14.94 6.72 0.86
C GLY A 512 14.49 6.69 2.33
N GLU A 513 14.58 7.81 3.08
CA GLU A 513 14.23 7.87 4.51
C GLU A 513 12.83 8.44 4.79
N ASN A 514 12.02 8.69 3.75
CA ASN A 514 10.73 9.37 3.92
C ASN A 514 9.67 8.49 4.57
N ILE A 515 9.65 7.19 4.25
CA ILE A 515 8.67 6.21 4.73
C ILE A 515 9.38 4.90 5.07
N TYR A 516 9.12 4.39 6.27
CA TYR A 516 9.62 3.10 6.75
C TYR A 516 8.56 2.04 6.51
N TYR A 517 8.56 1.46 5.29
CA TYR A 517 7.49 0.59 4.81
C TYR A 517 7.32 -0.66 5.66
N SER A 518 8.40 -1.36 5.97
CA SER A 518 8.36 -2.58 6.78
C SER A 518 7.87 -2.32 8.22
N ASP A 519 8.24 -1.16 8.82
CA ASP A 519 7.73 -0.78 10.13
C ASP A 519 6.21 -0.60 10.09
N LEU A 520 5.69 0.10 9.07
CA LEU A 520 4.27 0.39 8.93
C LEU A 520 3.44 -0.84 8.58
N ASN A 521 3.96 -1.71 7.74
CA ASN A 521 3.29 -2.93 7.28
C ASN A 521 3.21 -3.99 8.38
N PHE A 522 4.03 -3.89 9.43
CA PHE A 522 4.03 -4.81 10.57
C PHE A 522 2.64 -4.96 11.23
N PHE A 523 1.77 -3.93 11.17
CA PHE A 523 0.39 -4.02 11.66
C PHE A 523 -0.42 -5.10 10.94
N ILE A 524 -0.35 -5.17 9.62
CA ILE A 524 -1.06 -6.17 8.80
C ILE A 524 -0.33 -7.51 8.89
N GLU A 525 0.99 -7.50 8.76
CA GLU A 525 1.82 -8.70 8.80
C GLU A 525 1.68 -9.47 10.11
N SER A 526 1.46 -8.77 11.23
CA SER A 526 1.18 -9.40 12.52
C SER A 526 -0.12 -10.22 12.56
N TRP A 527 -1.13 -9.87 11.75
CA TRP A 527 -2.34 -10.66 11.61
C TRP A 527 -2.15 -11.83 10.64
N ARG A 528 -1.35 -11.64 9.60
CA ARG A 528 -1.08 -12.63 8.56
C ARG A 528 0.02 -13.62 8.90
N GLN A 529 0.86 -13.33 9.91
CA GLN A 529 1.99 -14.14 10.37
C GLN A 529 3.04 -14.43 9.28
N VAL A 530 3.10 -13.59 8.24
CA VAL A 530 4.14 -13.56 7.22
C VAL A 530 4.72 -12.16 7.21
N PHE A 531 6.03 -12.02 7.41
CA PHE A 531 6.69 -10.75 7.65
C PHE A 531 7.69 -10.41 6.56
N THR A 532 7.85 -9.13 6.31
CA THR A 532 8.87 -8.60 5.40
C THR A 532 10.27 -8.98 5.86
N ASN A 533 11.06 -9.59 4.97
CA ASN A 533 12.50 -9.70 5.16
C ASN A 533 13.13 -8.34 4.89
N THR A 534 13.58 -7.67 5.93
CA THR A 534 14.08 -6.29 5.84
C THR A 534 15.51 -6.18 5.34
N GLU A 535 16.22 -7.29 5.11
CA GLU A 535 17.62 -7.25 4.65
C GLU A 535 17.76 -6.56 3.27
N PRO A 536 17.01 -6.93 2.22
CA PRO A 536 17.06 -6.25 0.92
C PRO A 536 16.12 -5.04 0.82
N GLU A 537 15.53 -4.56 1.91
CA GLU A 537 14.68 -3.36 1.87
C GLU A 537 15.50 -2.13 1.47
N ALA A 538 15.16 -1.51 0.34
CA ALA A 538 15.82 -0.30 -0.17
C ALA A 538 15.37 0.93 0.63
N ILE A 539 16.01 1.19 1.75
CA ILE A 539 15.69 2.27 2.68
C ILE A 539 16.95 2.85 3.31
N ILE A 540 16.86 4.11 3.78
CA ILE A 540 17.84 4.71 4.68
C ILE A 540 17.31 4.60 6.10
N ASP A 541 17.88 3.70 6.89
CA ASP A 541 17.41 3.38 8.26
C ASP A 541 18.59 3.17 9.19
N ARG A 542 18.72 4.03 10.19
CA ARG A 542 19.82 3.99 11.17
C ARG A 542 19.74 2.78 12.08
N VAL A 543 18.56 2.28 12.38
CA VAL A 543 18.35 1.12 13.24
C VAL A 543 18.82 -0.15 12.55
N LYS A 544 18.52 -0.25 11.26
CA LYS A 544 18.94 -1.37 10.39
C LYS A 544 20.36 -1.18 9.83
N SER A 545 21.07 -0.12 10.26
CA SER A 545 22.44 0.23 9.78
C SER A 545 22.52 0.43 8.27
N LYS A 546 21.45 0.96 7.66
CA LYS A 546 21.35 1.28 6.24
C LYS A 546 21.51 2.78 6.01
N ASP A 547 22.57 3.16 5.34
CA ASP A 547 22.89 4.53 4.95
C ASP A 547 22.48 4.81 3.48
N LEU A 548 22.81 5.99 2.99
CA LEU A 548 22.58 6.37 1.60
C LEU A 548 23.30 5.45 0.62
N VAL A 549 24.51 4.98 0.96
CA VAL A 549 25.31 4.09 0.09
C VAL A 549 24.62 2.74 -0.04
N SER A 550 24.16 2.17 1.07
CA SER A 550 23.40 0.92 1.11
C SER A 550 22.12 1.01 0.30
N TYR A 551 21.37 2.12 0.46
CA TYR A 551 20.16 2.40 -0.32
C TYR A 551 20.46 2.46 -1.82
N MET A 552 21.49 3.22 -2.22
CA MET A 552 21.86 3.37 -3.63
C MET A 552 22.36 2.06 -4.24
N LYS A 553 23.04 1.23 -3.47
CA LYS A 553 23.45 -0.12 -3.92
C LYS A 553 22.22 -0.96 -4.29
N LEU A 554 21.24 -1.07 -3.39
CA LEU A 554 20.01 -1.85 -3.61
C LEU A 554 19.20 -1.30 -4.80
N MET A 555 19.10 0.03 -4.94
CA MET A 555 18.46 0.64 -6.11
C MET A 555 19.19 0.32 -7.41
N SER A 556 20.52 0.37 -7.40
CA SER A 556 21.33 0.00 -8.58
C SER A 556 21.16 -1.49 -8.96
N GLU A 557 21.08 -2.38 -7.98
CA GLU A 557 20.82 -3.81 -8.20
C GLU A 557 19.40 -4.03 -8.77
N SER A 558 18.40 -3.33 -8.26
CA SER A 558 17.03 -3.39 -8.80
C SER A 558 16.95 -2.88 -10.24
N PHE A 559 17.62 -1.76 -10.57
CA PHE A 559 17.61 -1.26 -11.94
C PHE A 559 18.41 -2.15 -12.91
N LYS A 560 19.47 -2.82 -12.46
CA LYS A 560 20.15 -3.84 -13.27
C LYS A 560 19.24 -5.02 -13.57
N GLU A 561 18.45 -5.45 -12.59
CA GLU A 561 17.46 -6.51 -12.77
C GLU A 561 16.36 -6.07 -13.74
N TYR A 562 15.86 -4.85 -13.64
CA TYR A 562 14.92 -4.29 -14.62
C TYR A 562 15.51 -4.20 -16.02
N TYR A 563 16.77 -3.80 -16.13
CA TYR A 563 17.45 -3.80 -17.44
C TYR A 563 17.58 -5.21 -18.03
N ARG A 564 17.88 -6.21 -17.20
CA ARG A 564 17.97 -7.62 -17.63
C ARG A 564 16.64 -8.11 -18.19
N VAL A 565 15.53 -7.89 -17.48
CA VAL A 565 14.22 -8.45 -17.85
C VAL A 565 13.50 -7.67 -18.95
N LEU A 566 13.76 -6.37 -19.10
CA LEU A 566 13.14 -5.53 -20.12
C LEU A 566 13.65 -5.89 -21.52
N LYS A 567 12.76 -6.01 -22.50
CA LYS A 567 13.13 -6.25 -23.92
C LYS A 567 13.95 -5.07 -24.49
N PRO A 568 14.91 -5.33 -25.37
CA PRO A 568 15.63 -4.27 -26.09
C PRO A 568 14.70 -3.33 -26.87
N GLY A 569 14.98 -2.04 -26.87
CA GLY A 569 14.17 -1.01 -27.50
C GLY A 569 12.92 -0.60 -26.71
N ARG A 570 12.67 -1.19 -25.55
CA ARG A 570 11.48 -0.92 -24.71
C ARG A 570 11.78 0.07 -23.59
N TRP A 571 10.72 0.53 -22.91
CA TRP A 571 10.74 1.66 -21.99
C TRP A 571 10.53 1.26 -20.54
N ILE A 572 11.10 2.06 -19.65
CA ILE A 572 10.82 2.09 -18.22
C ILE A 572 10.38 3.50 -17.82
N THR A 573 9.37 3.59 -16.98
CA THR A 573 8.98 4.82 -16.30
C THR A 573 9.17 4.64 -14.78
N VAL A 574 9.96 5.56 -14.20
CA VAL A 574 10.24 5.59 -12.76
C VAL A 574 9.61 6.84 -12.18
N GLU A 575 8.60 6.68 -11.32
CA GLU A 575 8.05 7.76 -10.53
C GLU A 575 8.88 7.91 -9.24
N PHE A 576 9.26 9.12 -8.90
CA PHE A 576 10.12 9.34 -7.73
C PHE A 576 9.88 10.70 -7.07
N SER A 577 9.77 10.71 -5.74
CA SER A 577 9.56 11.91 -4.95
C SER A 577 10.56 12.01 -3.80
N ASN A 578 11.53 12.90 -3.89
CA ASN A 578 12.43 13.19 -2.78
C ASN A 578 12.91 14.65 -2.83
N THR A 579 13.03 15.29 -1.66
CA THR A 579 13.51 16.68 -1.55
C THR A 579 15.03 16.81 -1.54
N LYS A 580 15.76 15.68 -1.39
CA LYS A 580 17.24 15.67 -1.32
C LYS A 580 17.83 15.45 -2.71
N SER A 581 18.56 16.44 -3.22
CA SER A 581 19.26 16.35 -4.51
C SER A 581 20.23 15.15 -4.60
N ALA A 582 20.86 14.77 -3.48
CA ALA A 582 21.77 13.61 -3.46
C ALA A 582 21.05 12.28 -3.76
N VAL A 583 19.82 12.10 -3.26
CA VAL A 583 19.03 10.90 -3.52
C VAL A 583 18.55 10.91 -4.97
N TRP A 584 18.09 12.06 -5.46
CA TRP A 584 17.67 12.26 -6.84
C TRP A 584 18.80 11.94 -7.86
N ASN A 585 19.96 12.56 -7.67
CA ASN A 585 21.13 12.30 -8.53
C ASN A 585 21.55 10.82 -8.46
N GLY A 586 21.41 10.21 -7.28
CA GLY A 586 21.69 8.80 -7.12
C GLY A 586 20.79 7.90 -7.94
N ILE A 587 19.48 8.15 -7.99
CA ILE A 587 18.53 7.39 -8.82
C ILE A 587 18.87 7.50 -10.30
N GLN A 588 19.16 8.71 -10.81
CA GLN A 588 19.58 8.89 -12.19
C GLN A 588 20.89 8.15 -12.50
N THR A 589 21.87 8.24 -11.58
CA THR A 589 23.14 7.51 -11.71
C THR A 589 22.94 6.00 -11.71
N ALA A 590 22.05 5.49 -10.87
CA ALA A 590 21.74 4.06 -10.79
C ALA A 590 21.04 3.56 -12.08
N LEU A 591 20.11 4.32 -12.65
CA LEU A 591 19.46 4.03 -13.94
C LEU A 591 20.49 3.99 -15.06
N SER A 592 21.29 5.06 -15.21
CA SER A 592 22.33 5.13 -16.24
C SER A 592 23.38 4.03 -16.05
N GLY A 593 23.79 3.75 -14.79
CA GLY A 593 24.76 2.68 -14.46
C GLY A 593 24.23 1.28 -14.70
N ALA A 594 22.91 1.07 -14.79
CA ALA A 594 22.29 -0.19 -15.21
C ALA A 594 22.26 -0.34 -16.75
N GLY A 595 22.49 0.74 -17.51
CA GLY A 595 22.48 0.74 -18.98
C GLY A 595 21.28 1.43 -19.62
N PHE A 596 20.35 1.98 -18.83
CA PHE A 596 19.23 2.76 -19.35
C PHE A 596 19.66 4.12 -19.89
N ILE A 597 19.00 4.57 -20.93
CA ILE A 597 19.17 5.92 -21.48
C ILE A 597 17.97 6.75 -21.04
N VAL A 598 18.21 7.77 -20.20
CA VAL A 598 17.19 8.71 -19.78
C VAL A 598 16.83 9.64 -20.94
N SER A 599 15.55 9.70 -21.27
CA SER A 599 15.05 10.46 -22.42
C SER A 599 14.20 11.66 -22.03
N ASN A 600 13.49 11.60 -20.89
CA ASN A 600 12.66 12.70 -20.43
C ASN A 600 12.44 12.64 -18.91
N VAL A 601 12.27 13.84 -18.32
CA VAL A 601 11.81 13.99 -16.93
C VAL A 601 10.60 14.92 -16.95
N SER A 602 9.43 14.40 -16.57
CA SER A 602 8.16 15.13 -16.47
C SER A 602 7.65 15.19 -15.02
N MET A 603 6.53 15.84 -14.80
CA MET A 603 5.94 15.99 -13.48
C MET A 603 4.61 15.23 -13.37
N LEU A 604 4.37 14.62 -12.21
CA LEU A 604 3.08 14.04 -11.83
C LEU A 604 2.51 14.83 -10.66
N ASP A 605 1.37 15.48 -10.88
CA ASP A 605 0.62 16.16 -9.83
C ASP A 605 -0.53 15.26 -9.33
N LYS A 606 -0.40 14.74 -8.11
CA LYS A 606 -1.43 13.91 -7.46
C LYS A 606 -2.57 14.72 -6.82
N VAL A 607 -2.70 16.01 -7.15
CA VAL A 607 -3.76 16.94 -6.70
C VAL A 607 -4.16 16.71 -5.23
N THR A 608 -3.22 16.81 -4.31
CA THR A 608 -3.50 16.73 -2.86
C THR A 608 -2.56 17.59 -2.04
N ASN A 609 -3.15 18.31 -1.10
CA ASN A 609 -2.39 18.98 -0.05
C ASN A 609 -2.00 17.96 1.03
N THR A 610 -0.80 17.40 0.96
CA THR A 610 -0.25 16.61 2.07
C THR A 610 0.10 17.51 3.25
N PHE A 611 0.13 16.96 4.46
CA PHE A 611 0.51 17.73 5.67
C PHE A 611 1.91 18.36 5.54
N GLN A 612 2.85 17.69 4.89
CA GLN A 612 4.18 18.26 4.61
C GLN A 612 4.13 19.37 3.57
N ALA A 613 3.32 19.24 2.52
CA ALA A 613 3.15 20.27 1.49
C ALA A 613 2.48 21.55 2.05
N VAL A 614 1.63 21.43 3.08
CA VAL A 614 0.96 22.56 3.71
C VAL A 614 1.86 23.28 4.72
N ASN A 615 2.75 22.56 5.41
CA ASN A 615 3.53 23.10 6.54
C ASN A 615 5.00 23.41 6.22
N SER A 616 5.48 23.11 5.02
CA SER A 616 6.85 23.38 4.60
C SER A 616 6.88 24.24 3.34
N ALA A 617 7.51 25.40 3.43
CA ALA A 617 7.72 26.29 2.28
C ALA A 617 8.65 25.71 1.20
N THR A 618 9.38 24.63 1.53
CA THR A 618 10.34 23.94 0.68
C THR A 618 9.89 22.54 0.25
N ALA A 619 8.64 22.14 0.54
CA ALA A 619 8.12 20.83 0.14
C ALA A 619 7.93 20.79 -1.38
N VAL A 620 8.51 19.78 -2.02
CA VAL A 620 8.19 19.44 -3.42
C VAL A 620 6.73 19.00 -3.45
N LYS A 621 5.92 19.68 -4.24
CA LYS A 621 4.47 19.41 -4.35
C LYS A 621 4.13 18.41 -5.45
N GLN A 622 5.08 18.12 -6.32
CA GLN A 622 4.93 17.28 -7.49
C GLN A 622 5.96 16.16 -7.44
N ASP A 623 5.54 14.98 -7.86
CA ASP A 623 6.46 13.86 -8.05
C ASP A 623 7.08 13.96 -9.44
N LEU A 624 8.33 13.55 -9.59
CA LEU A 624 9.03 13.54 -10.86
C LEU A 624 8.92 12.15 -11.49
N VAL A 625 8.76 12.14 -12.80
CA VAL A 625 8.63 10.92 -13.60
C VAL A 625 9.76 10.89 -14.61
N ILE A 626 10.61 9.87 -14.49
CA ILE A 626 11.73 9.64 -15.40
C ILE A 626 11.28 8.62 -16.44
N SER A 627 11.33 8.98 -17.72
CA SER A 627 11.20 8.04 -18.84
C SER A 627 12.58 7.71 -19.40
N ALA A 628 12.89 6.40 -19.39
CA ALA A 628 14.15 5.88 -19.91
C ALA A 628 13.90 4.65 -20.78
N TYR A 629 14.84 4.29 -21.64
CA TYR A 629 14.71 3.13 -22.50
C TYR A 629 15.96 2.24 -22.49
N LYS A 630 15.77 0.95 -22.77
CA LYS A 630 16.86 0.01 -23.02
C LYS A 630 17.24 0.09 -24.50
N PRO A 631 18.53 0.35 -24.85
CA PRO A 631 18.96 0.36 -26.25
C PRO A 631 18.63 -0.94 -26.98
N SER A 632 18.42 -0.87 -28.29
CA SER A 632 18.26 -2.07 -29.13
C SER A 632 19.56 -2.89 -29.21
N ASP A 633 19.43 -4.19 -29.43
CA ASP A 633 20.60 -5.08 -29.56
C ASP A 633 21.48 -4.70 -30.74
N ASP A 634 20.90 -4.30 -31.86
CA ASP A 634 21.65 -3.86 -33.04
C ASP A 634 22.53 -2.64 -32.74
N PHE A 635 21.99 -1.69 -32.00
CA PHE A 635 22.72 -0.53 -31.54
C PHE A 635 23.82 -0.91 -30.55
N SER A 636 23.50 -1.68 -29.52
CA SER A 636 24.47 -2.11 -28.49
C SER A 636 25.63 -2.90 -29.09
N ASN A 637 25.36 -3.76 -30.09
CA ASN A 637 26.36 -4.54 -30.78
C ASN A 637 27.24 -3.69 -31.71
N LYS A 638 26.67 -2.70 -32.39
CA LYS A 638 27.46 -1.73 -33.21
C LYS A 638 28.35 -0.91 -32.30
N PHE A 639 27.82 -0.31 -31.24
CA PHE A 639 28.58 0.55 -30.33
C PHE A 639 29.74 -0.18 -29.64
N LYS A 640 29.62 -1.50 -29.41
CA LYS A 640 30.72 -2.35 -28.88
C LYS A 640 31.81 -2.62 -29.92
N ARG A 641 31.47 -2.64 -31.20
CA ARG A 641 32.42 -2.92 -32.29
C ARG A 641 33.16 -1.68 -32.76
N ASP A 642 32.45 -0.56 -32.83
CA ASP A 642 32.92 0.70 -33.40
C ASP A 642 33.01 1.74 -32.26
N THR A 643 34.13 1.69 -31.50
CA THR A 643 34.45 2.65 -30.41
C THR A 643 35.02 3.97 -30.96
N ASP A 644 34.93 4.22 -32.27
CA ASP A 644 35.38 5.40 -32.98
C ASP A 644 34.29 6.47 -33.09
N GLU A 645 34.60 7.57 -33.81
CA GLU A 645 33.68 8.69 -34.01
C GLU A 645 32.34 8.28 -34.63
N GLU A 646 32.31 7.22 -35.45
CA GLU A 646 31.12 6.77 -36.17
C GLU A 646 30.10 6.15 -35.19
N GLY A 647 30.56 5.36 -34.21
CA GLY A 647 29.70 4.80 -33.13
C GLY A 647 29.07 5.88 -32.24
N ILE A 648 29.82 6.98 -31.97
CA ILE A 648 29.29 8.12 -31.18
C ILE A 648 28.18 8.83 -31.98
N TRP A 649 28.36 9.07 -33.27
CA TRP A 649 27.35 9.72 -34.09
C TRP A 649 26.13 8.86 -34.36
N ASP A 650 26.30 7.56 -34.45
CA ASP A 650 25.19 6.58 -34.49
C ASP A 650 24.38 6.63 -33.21
N PHE A 651 25.02 6.73 -32.04
CA PHE A 651 24.32 6.91 -30.77
C PHE A 651 23.52 8.23 -30.76
N VAL A 652 24.16 9.34 -31.04
CA VAL A 652 23.53 10.66 -31.02
C VAL A 652 22.34 10.68 -31.98
N SER A 653 22.49 10.12 -33.18
CA SER A 653 21.42 10.06 -34.17
C SER A 653 20.26 9.20 -33.73
N ASN A 654 20.54 8.02 -33.18
CA ASN A 654 19.52 7.14 -32.64
C ASN A 654 18.80 7.76 -31.44
N HIS A 655 19.54 8.34 -30.50
CA HIS A 655 18.93 8.97 -29.32
C HIS A 655 18.07 10.17 -29.72
N LEU A 656 18.54 11.00 -30.67
CA LEU A 656 17.75 12.11 -31.18
C LEU A 656 16.46 11.69 -31.88
N ASN A 657 16.41 10.48 -32.44
CA ASN A 657 15.18 9.92 -33.01
C ASN A 657 14.14 9.55 -31.93
N TYR A 658 14.55 9.22 -30.69
CA TYR A 658 13.65 8.99 -29.57
C TYR A 658 13.20 10.29 -28.88
N LEU A 659 13.83 11.43 -29.15
CA LEU A 659 13.47 12.71 -28.55
C LEU A 659 12.47 13.46 -29.42
N PRO A 660 11.39 14.05 -28.87
CA PRO A 660 10.45 14.85 -29.64
C PRO A 660 11.17 16.01 -30.34
N LEU A 661 10.69 16.38 -31.52
CA LEU A 661 11.25 17.49 -32.26
C LEU A 661 10.85 18.86 -31.70
N VAL A 662 9.66 18.90 -31.09
CA VAL A 662 9.07 20.13 -30.56
C VAL A 662 8.37 19.80 -29.24
N LYS A 663 8.57 20.62 -28.22
CA LYS A 663 7.78 20.62 -27.00
C LYS A 663 6.95 21.90 -26.94
N VAL A 664 5.65 21.77 -26.69
CA VAL A 664 4.74 22.92 -26.57
C VAL A 664 4.29 23.00 -25.10
N ASP A 665 4.41 24.17 -24.49
CA ASP A 665 3.90 24.48 -23.17
C ASP A 665 2.89 25.63 -23.30
N GLY A 666 1.59 25.31 -23.18
CA GLY A 666 0.51 26.21 -23.53
C GLY A 666 0.55 26.56 -25.05
N ASP A 667 0.71 27.84 -25.38
CA ASP A 667 0.84 28.34 -26.77
C ASP A 667 2.29 28.60 -27.19
N GLU A 668 3.28 28.26 -26.35
CA GLU A 668 4.70 28.55 -26.64
C GLU A 668 5.49 27.27 -26.92
N ILE A 669 6.43 27.38 -27.90
CA ILE A 669 7.40 26.32 -28.18
C ILE A 669 8.56 26.48 -27.19
N VAL A 670 8.80 25.46 -26.37
CA VAL A 670 9.91 25.44 -25.41
C VAL A 670 11.05 24.52 -25.88
N PRO A 671 12.31 24.88 -25.58
CA PRO A 671 13.46 24.04 -25.90
C PRO A 671 13.36 22.69 -25.17
N ILE A 672 13.77 21.63 -25.83
CA ILE A 672 13.90 20.29 -25.26
C ILE A 672 15.30 20.20 -24.66
N SER A 673 15.37 20.18 -23.33
CA SER A 673 16.64 20.16 -22.58
C SER A 673 17.50 18.95 -22.95
N GLU A 674 16.87 17.82 -23.21
CA GLU A 674 17.50 16.54 -23.54
C GLU A 674 18.19 16.59 -24.95
N ARG A 675 17.86 17.57 -25.80
CA ARG A 675 18.55 17.86 -27.07
C ARG A 675 19.75 18.79 -26.90
N ASP A 676 20.04 19.28 -25.68
CA ASP A 676 21.25 20.10 -25.45
C ASP A 676 22.50 19.25 -25.68
N PRO A 677 23.45 19.73 -26.50
CA PRO A 677 24.67 18.98 -26.81
C PRO A 677 25.48 18.55 -25.59
N ARG A 678 25.41 19.28 -24.48
CA ARG A 678 26.10 18.92 -23.23
C ARG A 678 25.47 17.70 -22.60
N ILE A 679 24.12 17.63 -22.57
CA ILE A 679 23.40 16.47 -22.03
C ILE A 679 23.61 15.24 -22.92
N LEU A 680 23.57 15.43 -24.25
CA LEU A 680 23.89 14.35 -25.19
C LEU A 680 25.31 13.82 -25.01
N PHE A 681 26.27 14.71 -24.78
CA PHE A 681 27.67 14.33 -24.52
C PHE A 681 27.80 13.54 -23.21
N ASP A 682 27.16 13.99 -22.14
CA ASP A 682 27.17 13.27 -20.84
C ASP A 682 26.58 11.88 -20.97
N GLN A 683 25.55 11.69 -21.78
CA GLN A 683 24.95 10.37 -22.04
C GLN A 683 25.87 9.48 -22.89
N VAL A 684 26.56 10.03 -23.88
CA VAL A 684 27.60 9.30 -24.64
C VAL A 684 28.70 8.81 -23.69
N VAL A 685 29.19 9.68 -22.80
CA VAL A 685 30.21 9.32 -21.80
C VAL A 685 29.72 8.24 -20.87
N ALA A 686 28.50 8.36 -20.35
CA ALA A 686 27.91 7.36 -19.48
C ALA A 686 27.80 5.98 -20.17
N LEU A 687 27.36 5.94 -21.43
CA LEU A 687 27.25 4.72 -22.21
C LEU A 687 28.64 4.11 -22.49
N SER A 688 29.64 4.95 -22.82
CA SER A 688 31.01 4.50 -23.04
C SER A 688 31.61 3.84 -21.78
N LEU A 689 31.35 4.43 -20.60
CA LEU A 689 31.85 3.90 -19.33
C LEU A 689 31.22 2.53 -18.97
N ILE A 690 29.99 2.28 -19.35
CA ILE A 690 29.29 1.01 -19.13
C ILE A 690 29.89 -0.10 -20.02
N HIS A 691 30.36 0.24 -21.20
CA HIS A 691 30.87 -0.73 -22.19
C HIS A 691 32.40 -0.93 -22.11
N ILE A 692 33.14 -0.10 -21.37
CA ILE A 692 34.58 -0.28 -21.06
C ILE A 692 34.75 -1.18 -19.83
#